data_1ca2060bf5b7b1cbf2102637dc00cfaa
#
_entry.id   1ca2060bf5b7b1cbf2102637dc00cfaa
#
_cell.length_a   1.000
_cell.length_b   1.000
_cell.length_c   1.000
_cell.angle_alpha   90.00
_cell.angle_beta   90.00
_cell.angle_gamma   90.00
#
_symmetry.space_group_name_H-M   'P 1'
#
loop_
_entity.id
_entity.type
_entity.pdbx_description
1 polymer ?
#
loop_
_entity_poly.entity_id
_entity_poly.type
_entity_poly.pdbx_seq_one_letter_code
_entity_poly.pdbx_strand_id
1 'polypeptide(L)'
;MNKRIISLVLALILAVSLIPAASAASAPAVSSNIDNHFYTNAQRFARPISSTLSYEDGGFLRVEAIGSSLVVERYDSEFRFLSGQEIPLELPVYGGVYICNDYNFLLVGQENLEENDTKEVFRIIRYTKDWQKVDHASIFGANTTVPFDAGCSRFDRCGNMLYIRTSHEMYTSDDGLNHQSNVMIAVRISDMTVTDQLSKVWNSGYGYVSHSFNQFVRVDGDTLLAVDHGDYYPRSVALFRYPNSADSETFSGRTAMVNALPIVDSTYHYNDTGVSVGGFEFSSTHYLIAGCSYDQIEPANLMNVHRNIFITATPKDSFTDEATQIHWLTHYSQEDDVTVSPPHLLKLDTDRFFLTWTENGTLKYCLLDGNGQLDGEITTGEGDLSDCAPILVGTRVIWYVTDSSTPIFYEIDLDPHAHNYTSEVTDATCTTGGFTTYTCTGCGHSYVGNKTDALDHAWEGLSCTRCSAHRDHPFEDVPSDSWYNSSVVWAISKNITQGTSSSTFAPDETCTRAQVVTFLWRSADQPAPSTGENPFSDVKETDWFYEAVLWAVENNITVGIGGGRFGTEDPCTRAQVATFLWRSAGQPDHSIAGNPFIDLAEDWYVAPVLWAFENRITQGDGAANTFNPDGECTRAQIVTFLYRYMG
;
A
#
# COMPACT_ATOMS: atom_id res chain seq x y z
N MET A 1 -13.56 -67.47 17.24
CA MET A 1 -13.78 -66.76 15.96
C MET A 1 -13.60 -65.27 16.21
N ASN A 2 -12.45 -64.74 15.84
CA ASN A 2 -12.03 -63.40 16.15
C ASN A 2 -12.57 -62.42 15.11
N LYS A 3 -13.30 -61.43 15.52
CA LYS A 3 -13.60 -60.23 14.70
C LYS A 3 -12.50 -59.19 14.99
N ARG A 4 -11.72 -58.93 13.95
CA ARG A 4 -10.76 -57.80 13.93
C ARG A 4 -11.54 -56.51 13.61
N ILE A 5 -11.48 -55.54 14.52
CA ILE A 5 -11.91 -54.19 14.32
C ILE A 5 -10.75 -53.48 13.64
N ILE A 6 -10.96 -52.96 12.44
CA ILE A 6 -10.03 -52.09 11.72
C ILE A 6 -10.41 -50.66 12.10
N SER A 7 -9.58 -50.01 12.93
CA SER A 7 -9.63 -48.56 13.17
C SER A 7 -9.03 -47.84 11.97
N LEU A 8 -9.85 -47.11 11.27
CA LEU A 8 -9.42 -46.15 10.25
C LEU A 8 -8.98 -44.87 10.99
N VAL A 9 -7.67 -44.63 11.09
CA VAL A 9 -7.13 -43.36 11.51
C VAL A 9 -7.12 -42.44 10.29
N LEU A 10 -8.04 -41.48 10.27
CA LEU A 10 -8.04 -40.41 9.28
C LEU A 10 -6.91 -39.43 9.69
N ALA A 11 -5.77 -39.52 9.01
CA ALA A 11 -4.72 -38.50 9.12
C ALA A 11 -5.18 -37.25 8.34
N LEU A 12 -5.62 -36.23 9.08
CA LEU A 12 -5.82 -34.87 8.55
C LEU A 12 -4.42 -34.30 8.27
N ILE A 13 -3.98 -34.33 7.03
CA ILE A 13 -2.79 -33.61 6.60
C ILE A 13 -3.21 -32.12 6.53
N LEU A 14 -2.92 -31.37 7.57
CA LEU A 14 -2.83 -29.91 7.47
C LEU A 14 -1.65 -29.61 6.52
N ALA A 15 -1.95 -29.26 5.29
CA ALA A 15 -1.00 -28.59 4.42
C ALA A 15 -0.79 -27.18 4.98
N VAL A 16 0.08 -27.06 5.97
CA VAL A 16 0.71 -25.77 6.29
C VAL A 16 1.57 -25.48 5.08
N SER A 17 1.14 -24.54 4.24
CA SER A 17 2.01 -23.92 3.25
C SER A 17 3.16 -23.27 4.02
N LEU A 18 4.29 -23.96 4.07
CA LEU A 18 5.56 -23.40 4.52
C LEU A 18 5.88 -22.28 3.52
N ILE A 19 5.55 -21.05 3.88
CA ILE A 19 6.16 -19.87 3.26
C ILE A 19 7.64 -20.03 3.61
N PRO A 20 8.56 -20.16 2.64
CA PRO A 20 9.97 -20.26 2.94
C PRO A 20 10.38 -18.98 3.69
N ALA A 21 10.95 -19.13 4.86
CA ALA A 21 11.46 -18.01 5.62
C ALA A 21 12.59 -17.34 4.82
N ALA A 22 12.62 -16.01 4.79
CA ALA A 22 13.71 -15.26 4.21
C ALA A 22 15.03 -15.73 4.83
N SER A 23 16.03 -16.05 3.98
CA SER A 23 17.35 -16.44 4.45
C SER A 23 18.21 -15.20 4.65
N ALA A 24 18.87 -15.11 5.81
CA ALA A 24 19.83 -14.04 6.06
C ALA A 24 21.11 -14.26 5.25
N ALA A 25 21.53 -13.26 4.49
CA ALA A 25 22.79 -13.29 3.74
C ALA A 25 23.93 -12.70 4.58
N SER A 26 25.13 -13.28 4.44
CA SER A 26 26.36 -12.83 5.11
C SER A 26 27.31 -12.03 4.22
N ALA A 27 26.98 -11.91 2.93
CA ALA A 27 27.73 -11.16 1.93
C ALA A 27 26.77 -10.65 0.84
N PRO A 28 27.15 -9.58 0.09
CA PRO A 28 26.36 -9.09 -1.02
C PRO A 28 26.11 -10.15 -2.10
N ALA A 29 24.92 -10.14 -2.69
CA ALA A 29 24.59 -11.01 -3.79
C ALA A 29 25.27 -10.56 -5.09
N VAL A 30 25.67 -11.53 -5.88
CA VAL A 30 26.21 -11.32 -7.25
C VAL A 30 25.04 -11.27 -8.23
N SER A 31 25.04 -10.26 -9.10
CA SER A 31 24.01 -10.05 -10.12
C SER A 31 24.54 -9.32 -11.34
N SER A 32 23.69 -9.11 -12.35
CA SER A 32 23.96 -8.25 -13.49
C SER A 32 22.72 -7.39 -13.78
N ASN A 33 22.84 -6.08 -13.57
CA ASN A 33 21.80 -5.11 -13.87
C ASN A 33 22.19 -4.13 -15.00
N ILE A 34 23.43 -4.20 -15.46
CA ILE A 34 23.96 -3.36 -16.56
C ILE A 34 23.27 -3.69 -17.87
N ASP A 35 23.00 -4.96 -18.14
CA ASP A 35 22.39 -5.41 -19.40
C ASP A 35 20.95 -4.90 -19.56
N ASN A 36 20.22 -4.70 -18.47
CA ASN A 36 18.88 -4.15 -18.50
C ASN A 36 18.84 -2.69 -18.95
N HIS A 37 19.90 -1.93 -18.69
CA HIS A 37 19.98 -0.52 -19.06
C HIS A 37 20.20 -0.36 -20.57
N PHE A 38 21.03 -1.20 -21.17
CA PHE A 38 21.41 -1.14 -22.59
C PHE A 38 20.35 -1.71 -23.55
N TYR A 39 19.10 -1.78 -23.12
CA TYR A 39 18.02 -2.24 -23.96
C TYR A 39 17.69 -1.20 -25.03
N THR A 40 18.58 -1.06 -25.98
CA THR A 40 18.56 -0.04 -27.04
C THR A 40 18.12 -0.59 -28.39
N ASN A 41 17.87 -1.92 -28.46
CA ASN A 41 17.43 -2.49 -29.73
C ASN A 41 15.96 -2.09 -29.94
N ALA A 42 15.73 -1.37 -31.00
CA ALA A 42 14.44 -0.86 -31.43
C ALA A 42 13.34 -1.93 -31.65
N GLN A 43 13.71 -3.18 -31.65
CA GLN A 43 12.80 -4.33 -31.70
C GLN A 43 12.50 -4.93 -30.31
N ARG A 44 13.11 -4.41 -29.25
CA ARG A 44 12.91 -4.92 -27.91
C ARG A 44 12.68 -3.79 -26.95
N PHE A 45 11.50 -3.67 -26.65
CA PHE A 45 10.88 -2.70 -25.81
C PHE A 45 11.30 -2.90 -24.35
N ALA A 46 10.94 -2.06 -23.45
CA ALA A 46 11.39 -2.07 -22.06
C ALA A 46 11.21 -3.45 -21.36
N ARG A 47 11.88 -3.60 -20.26
CA ARG A 47 11.69 -4.71 -19.31
C ARG A 47 11.36 -4.14 -17.95
N PRO A 48 10.74 -4.91 -17.05
CA PRO A 48 10.66 -4.53 -15.66
C PRO A 48 12.02 -4.15 -15.10
N ILE A 49 12.10 -2.99 -14.43
CA ILE A 49 13.31 -2.54 -13.77
C ILE A 49 13.65 -3.49 -12.64
N SER A 50 14.79 -4.15 -12.72
CA SER A 50 15.18 -5.16 -11.73
C SER A 50 15.76 -4.56 -10.45
N SER A 51 16.32 -3.35 -10.52
CA SER A 51 17.15 -2.74 -9.49
C SER A 51 16.54 -1.47 -8.92
N THR A 52 16.55 -1.36 -7.62
CA THR A 52 16.08 -0.17 -6.89
C THR A 52 17.07 0.15 -5.77
N LEU A 53 17.41 1.42 -5.63
CA LEU A 53 18.20 1.95 -4.53
C LEU A 53 17.34 2.94 -3.75
N SER A 54 17.41 2.89 -2.42
CA SER A 54 16.79 3.85 -1.51
C SER A 54 17.77 4.24 -0.42
N TYR A 55 17.60 5.43 0.16
CA TYR A 55 18.35 5.87 1.32
C TYR A 55 17.40 6.04 2.50
N GLU A 56 17.61 5.28 3.54
CA GLU A 56 16.77 5.26 4.74
C GLU A 56 17.62 4.91 5.98
N ASP A 57 17.27 5.49 7.11
CA ASP A 57 17.93 5.26 8.40
C ASP A 57 19.44 5.52 8.42
N GLY A 58 19.90 6.46 7.57
CA GLY A 58 21.31 6.83 7.48
C GLY A 58 22.18 5.87 6.65
N GLY A 59 21.56 4.94 5.91
CA GLY A 59 22.22 3.98 5.03
C GLY A 59 21.48 3.73 3.74
N PHE A 60 21.95 2.78 2.95
CA PHE A 60 21.36 2.43 1.66
C PHE A 60 20.65 1.09 1.73
N LEU A 61 19.51 1.03 1.06
CA LEU A 61 18.75 -0.19 0.81
C LEU A 61 18.82 -0.50 -0.70
N ARG A 62 19.51 -1.58 -1.05
CA ARG A 62 19.50 -2.17 -2.39
C ARG A 62 18.41 -3.22 -2.45
N VAL A 63 17.54 -3.12 -3.44
CA VAL A 63 16.52 -4.14 -3.73
C VAL A 63 16.66 -4.54 -5.18
N GLU A 64 16.82 -5.84 -5.45
CA GLU A 64 17.03 -6.33 -6.81
C GLU A 64 16.35 -7.69 -7.02
N ALA A 65 15.68 -7.84 -8.16
CA ALA A 65 15.12 -9.11 -8.59
C ALA A 65 16.21 -9.98 -9.22
N ILE A 66 16.54 -11.09 -8.59
CA ILE A 66 17.58 -12.03 -9.04
C ILE A 66 16.97 -13.42 -9.16
N GLY A 67 16.85 -13.93 -10.38
CA GLY A 67 16.23 -15.23 -10.62
C GLY A 67 14.75 -15.26 -10.18
N SER A 68 14.40 -16.12 -9.23
CA SER A 68 13.04 -16.26 -8.68
C SER A 68 12.87 -15.61 -7.32
N SER A 69 13.77 -14.71 -6.94
CA SER A 69 13.78 -14.06 -5.63
C SER A 69 13.97 -12.56 -5.74
N LEU A 70 13.49 -11.85 -4.72
CA LEU A 70 13.84 -10.46 -4.45
C LEU A 70 14.95 -10.46 -3.40
N VAL A 71 16.10 -9.91 -3.75
CA VAL A 71 17.24 -9.71 -2.84
C VAL A 71 17.11 -8.31 -2.24
N VAL A 72 17.19 -8.23 -0.91
CA VAL A 72 17.11 -7.00 -0.14
C VAL A 72 18.35 -6.88 0.72
N GLU A 73 19.16 -5.87 0.50
CA GLU A 73 20.44 -5.67 1.17
C GLU A 73 20.55 -4.27 1.77
N ARG A 74 21.11 -4.20 2.97
CA ARG A 74 21.36 -2.95 3.68
C ARG A 74 22.86 -2.65 3.71
N TYR A 75 23.19 -1.40 3.46
CA TYR A 75 24.55 -0.85 3.48
C TYR A 75 24.58 0.38 4.37
N ASP A 76 25.73 0.67 4.98
CA ASP A 76 25.92 1.92 5.70
C ASP A 76 26.16 3.12 4.74
N SER A 77 26.35 4.30 5.30
CA SER A 77 26.60 5.54 4.53
C SER A 77 27.88 5.53 3.69
N GLU A 78 28.77 4.54 3.92
CA GLU A 78 30.04 4.35 3.23
C GLU A 78 30.01 3.11 2.31
N PHE A 79 28.80 2.64 1.97
CA PHE A 79 28.52 1.49 1.10
C PHE A 79 29.08 0.15 1.61
N ARG A 80 29.33 0.01 2.93
CA ARG A 80 29.73 -1.28 3.52
C ARG A 80 28.48 -2.11 3.78
N PHE A 81 28.50 -3.35 3.33
CA PHE A 81 27.42 -4.31 3.52
C PHE A 81 27.16 -4.57 5.02
N LEU A 82 25.91 -4.47 5.42
CA LEU A 82 25.48 -4.72 6.80
C LEU A 82 24.70 -6.03 6.94
N SER A 83 23.74 -6.25 6.07
CA SER A 83 22.88 -7.44 6.10
C SER A 83 22.16 -7.62 4.77
N GLY A 84 21.69 -8.84 4.51
CA GLY A 84 20.86 -9.16 3.36
C GLY A 84 19.82 -10.21 3.70
N GLN A 85 18.74 -10.22 2.91
CA GLN A 85 17.73 -11.26 2.93
C GLN A 85 17.24 -11.54 1.50
N GLU A 86 16.75 -12.75 1.30
CA GLU A 86 16.20 -13.20 0.03
C GLU A 86 14.71 -13.55 0.24
N ILE A 87 13.85 -12.99 -0.60
CA ILE A 87 12.39 -13.16 -0.55
C ILE A 87 11.95 -13.85 -1.84
N PRO A 88 11.49 -15.11 -1.80
CA PRO A 88 10.99 -15.79 -2.98
C PRO A 88 9.80 -15.07 -3.60
N LEU A 89 9.75 -15.00 -4.93
CA LEU A 89 8.60 -14.45 -5.65
C LEU A 89 7.39 -15.38 -5.48
N GLU A 90 6.24 -14.82 -5.14
CA GLU A 90 5.00 -15.60 -4.96
C GLU A 90 4.34 -15.99 -6.28
N LEU A 91 4.56 -15.23 -7.34
CA LEU A 91 4.22 -15.55 -8.74
C LEU A 91 5.49 -15.47 -9.58
N PRO A 92 5.60 -16.24 -10.67
CA PRO A 92 6.87 -16.48 -11.36
C PRO A 92 7.44 -15.29 -12.11
N VAL A 93 6.63 -14.29 -12.46
CA VAL A 93 7.05 -13.14 -13.26
C VAL A 93 7.18 -11.92 -12.35
N TYR A 94 8.38 -11.37 -12.28
CA TYR A 94 8.65 -10.12 -11.57
C TYR A 94 8.14 -8.93 -12.38
N GLY A 95 7.45 -7.99 -11.71
CA GLY A 95 6.91 -6.78 -12.32
C GLY A 95 7.57 -5.49 -11.85
N GLY A 96 7.93 -5.39 -10.57
CA GLY A 96 8.57 -4.18 -10.05
C GLY A 96 8.43 -4.02 -8.53
N VAL A 97 9.20 -3.09 -7.99
CA VAL A 97 9.20 -2.73 -6.56
C VAL A 97 8.94 -1.24 -6.39
N TYR A 98 8.20 -0.89 -5.35
CA TYR A 98 8.01 0.49 -4.91
C TYR A 98 8.30 0.61 -3.41
N ILE A 99 9.22 1.48 -3.06
CA ILE A 99 9.65 1.75 -1.68
C ILE A 99 9.09 3.11 -1.29
N CYS A 100 8.26 3.16 -0.25
CA CYS A 100 7.76 4.41 0.31
C CYS A 100 7.98 4.47 1.83
N ASN A 101 7.60 5.56 2.46
CA ASN A 101 7.93 5.79 3.87
C ASN A 101 7.32 4.73 4.81
N ASP A 102 6.10 4.27 4.55
CA ASP A 102 5.34 3.40 5.47
C ASP A 102 5.49 1.92 5.12
N TYR A 103 5.59 1.60 3.83
CA TYR A 103 5.54 0.24 3.30
C TYR A 103 6.49 0.06 2.11
N ASN A 104 6.75 -1.20 1.80
CA ASN A 104 7.35 -1.62 0.54
C ASN A 104 6.32 -2.43 -0.24
N PHE A 105 6.29 -2.26 -1.57
CA PHE A 105 5.35 -2.98 -2.44
C PHE A 105 6.13 -3.75 -3.50
N LEU A 106 5.71 -5.01 -3.73
CA LEU A 106 6.24 -5.87 -4.78
C LEU A 106 5.10 -6.24 -5.73
N LEU A 107 5.27 -5.98 -7.02
CA LEU A 107 4.38 -6.41 -8.08
C LEU A 107 4.96 -7.67 -8.73
N VAL A 108 4.16 -8.72 -8.80
CA VAL A 108 4.48 -9.97 -9.49
C VAL A 108 3.31 -10.41 -10.36
N GLY A 109 3.57 -11.29 -11.31
CA GLY A 109 2.54 -11.81 -12.20
C GLY A 109 2.77 -13.26 -12.62
N GLN A 110 1.82 -13.79 -13.39
CA GLN A 110 1.96 -15.08 -14.05
C GLN A 110 1.21 -15.10 -15.38
N GLU A 111 1.69 -15.89 -16.32
CA GLU A 111 1.07 -16.08 -17.63
C GLU A 111 -0.31 -16.72 -17.52
N ASN A 112 -1.19 -16.39 -18.46
CA ASN A 112 -2.57 -16.87 -18.58
C ASN A 112 -2.90 -17.16 -20.05
N LEU A 113 -2.12 -18.05 -20.66
CA LEU A 113 -2.22 -18.37 -22.08
C LEU A 113 -3.54 -19.04 -22.46
N GLU A 114 -4.27 -19.58 -21.48
CA GLU A 114 -5.61 -20.16 -21.65
C GLU A 114 -6.73 -19.11 -21.62
N GLU A 115 -6.42 -17.83 -21.46
CA GLU A 115 -7.37 -16.71 -21.40
C GLU A 115 -8.46 -16.89 -20.33
N ASN A 116 -8.08 -17.42 -19.18
CA ASN A 116 -8.98 -17.76 -18.10
C ASN A 116 -9.22 -16.55 -17.16
N ASP A 117 -10.43 -16.01 -17.16
CA ASP A 117 -10.82 -14.86 -16.32
C ASP A 117 -10.71 -15.13 -14.80
N THR A 118 -10.60 -16.38 -14.38
CA THR A 118 -10.45 -16.73 -12.95
C THR A 118 -9.00 -16.97 -12.53
N LYS A 119 -8.06 -16.92 -13.46
CA LYS A 119 -6.63 -17.04 -13.16
C LYS A 119 -6.08 -15.71 -12.66
N GLU A 120 -5.39 -15.72 -11.54
CA GLU A 120 -4.67 -14.56 -11.07
C GLU A 120 -3.53 -14.22 -12.02
N VAL A 121 -3.45 -12.96 -12.47
CA VAL A 121 -2.43 -12.52 -13.45
C VAL A 121 -1.49 -11.48 -12.87
N PHE A 122 -1.95 -10.69 -11.89
CA PHE A 122 -1.11 -9.75 -11.16
C PHE A 122 -1.38 -9.89 -9.66
N ARG A 123 -0.32 -9.72 -8.86
CA ARG A 123 -0.37 -9.63 -7.40
C ARG A 123 0.48 -8.48 -6.92
N ILE A 124 -0.11 -7.57 -6.14
CA ILE A 124 0.58 -6.48 -5.47
C ILE A 124 0.70 -6.86 -4.01
N ILE A 125 1.91 -7.10 -3.53
CA ILE A 125 2.19 -7.55 -2.17
C ILE A 125 2.70 -6.37 -1.36
N ARG A 126 2.11 -6.13 -0.19
CA ARG A 126 2.55 -5.12 0.76
C ARG A 126 3.43 -5.73 1.84
N TYR A 127 4.56 -5.10 2.08
CA TYR A 127 5.51 -5.45 3.14
C TYR A 127 5.69 -4.28 4.10
N THR A 128 6.05 -4.58 5.35
CA THR A 128 6.60 -3.60 6.29
C THR A 128 7.93 -3.07 5.80
N LYS A 129 8.49 -2.04 6.45
CA LYS A 129 9.84 -1.53 6.15
C LYS A 129 10.94 -2.57 6.36
N ASP A 130 10.71 -3.55 7.24
CA ASP A 130 11.60 -4.70 7.46
C ASP A 130 11.30 -5.90 6.54
N TRP A 131 10.51 -5.67 5.48
CA TRP A 131 10.17 -6.67 4.48
C TRP A 131 9.41 -7.90 5.03
N GLN A 132 8.65 -7.72 6.11
CA GLN A 132 7.68 -8.73 6.54
C GLN A 132 6.40 -8.54 5.76
N LYS A 133 5.88 -9.63 5.16
CA LYS A 133 4.62 -9.56 4.41
C LYS A 133 3.46 -9.17 5.34
N VAL A 134 2.68 -8.19 4.92
CA VAL A 134 1.44 -7.76 5.59
C VAL A 134 0.25 -8.45 4.93
N ASP A 135 0.01 -8.17 3.66
CA ASP A 135 -1.11 -8.65 2.86
C ASP A 135 -0.84 -8.47 1.36
N HIS A 136 -1.85 -8.64 0.52
CA HIS A 136 -1.73 -8.43 -0.93
C HIS A 136 -3.09 -8.14 -1.58
N ALA A 137 -3.03 -7.53 -2.77
CA ALA A 137 -4.13 -7.40 -3.71
C ALA A 137 -3.90 -8.31 -4.91
N SER A 138 -4.95 -8.99 -5.37
CA SER A 138 -4.92 -9.91 -6.52
C SER A 138 -5.80 -9.40 -7.66
N ILE A 139 -5.33 -9.55 -8.90
CA ILE A 139 -6.08 -9.22 -10.12
C ILE A 139 -6.19 -10.48 -10.97
N PHE A 140 -7.42 -10.82 -11.35
CA PHE A 140 -7.74 -12.03 -12.08
C PHE A 140 -8.15 -11.73 -13.52
N GLY A 141 -7.71 -12.54 -14.46
CA GLY A 141 -8.00 -12.42 -15.89
C GLY A 141 -7.45 -11.14 -16.50
N ALA A 142 -8.09 -10.00 -16.23
CA ALA A 142 -7.66 -8.65 -16.64
C ALA A 142 -7.32 -8.51 -18.12
N ASN A 143 -7.95 -9.33 -18.99
CA ASN A 143 -7.64 -9.37 -20.42
C ASN A 143 -6.13 -9.57 -20.69
N THR A 144 -5.46 -10.40 -19.87
CA THR A 144 -4.00 -10.57 -19.87
C THR A 144 -3.62 -12.02 -20.13
N THR A 145 -2.77 -12.25 -21.13
CA THR A 145 -2.08 -13.51 -21.39
C THR A 145 -0.68 -13.48 -20.80
N VAL A 146 0.11 -12.41 -21.05
CA VAL A 146 1.47 -12.25 -20.54
C VAL A 146 1.56 -10.91 -19.79
N PRO A 147 1.74 -10.93 -18.46
CA PRO A 147 1.92 -9.72 -17.68
C PRO A 147 3.30 -9.12 -17.95
N PHE A 148 3.38 -7.79 -17.94
CA PHE A 148 4.61 -6.98 -18.13
C PHE A 148 5.28 -7.18 -19.49
N ASP A 149 4.56 -7.70 -20.50
CA ASP A 149 5.14 -7.95 -21.81
C ASP A 149 5.69 -6.67 -22.43
N ALA A 150 6.95 -6.73 -22.84
CA ALA A 150 7.69 -5.66 -23.53
C ALA A 150 7.66 -4.29 -22.83
N GLY A 151 7.28 -4.21 -21.57
CA GLY A 151 7.16 -2.96 -20.83
C GLY A 151 7.83 -2.97 -19.46
N CYS A 152 7.74 -1.85 -18.77
CA CYS A 152 8.20 -1.70 -17.40
C CYS A 152 7.04 -1.31 -16.48
N SER A 153 7.23 -1.48 -15.18
CA SER A 153 6.26 -1.02 -14.19
C SER A 153 6.80 0.20 -13.46
N ARG A 154 5.94 1.17 -13.27
CA ARG A 154 6.22 2.35 -12.45
C ARG A 154 5.08 2.57 -11.48
N PHE A 155 5.43 3.17 -10.37
CA PHE A 155 4.54 3.37 -9.24
C PHE A 155 4.61 4.81 -8.80
N ASP A 156 3.48 5.32 -8.29
CA ASP A 156 3.44 6.52 -7.49
C ASP A 156 2.26 6.46 -6.52
N ARG A 157 2.27 7.34 -5.53
CA ARG A 157 1.31 7.33 -4.43
C ARG A 157 0.75 8.72 -4.16
N CYS A 158 -0.55 8.78 -3.87
CA CYS A 158 -1.20 9.94 -3.30
C CYS A 158 -2.07 9.51 -2.12
N GLY A 159 -1.79 10.05 -0.93
CA GLY A 159 -2.56 9.70 0.26
C GLY A 159 -2.62 8.17 0.49
N ASN A 160 -3.84 7.64 0.49
CA ASN A 160 -4.13 6.21 0.67
C ASN A 160 -4.19 5.41 -0.65
N MET A 161 -3.84 6.02 -1.78
CA MET A 161 -3.90 5.37 -3.10
C MET A 161 -2.50 5.12 -3.66
N LEU A 162 -2.27 3.88 -4.13
CA LEU A 162 -1.11 3.46 -4.92
C LEU A 162 -1.55 3.32 -6.37
N TYR A 163 -0.82 3.97 -7.27
CA TYR A 163 -1.03 3.90 -8.72
C TYR A 163 0.11 3.14 -9.37
N ILE A 164 -0.23 2.25 -10.30
CA ILE A 164 0.72 1.43 -11.05
C ILE A 164 0.43 1.57 -12.54
N ARG A 165 1.44 1.92 -13.33
CA ARG A 165 1.40 1.87 -14.78
C ARG A 165 2.35 0.79 -15.26
N THR A 166 1.85 -0.14 -16.09
CA THR A 166 2.62 -1.26 -16.63
C THR A 166 2.05 -1.66 -18.00
N SER A 167 2.49 -2.78 -18.52
CA SER A 167 2.05 -3.37 -19.80
C SER A 167 1.58 -4.81 -19.64
N HIS A 168 0.91 -5.30 -20.66
CA HIS A 168 0.55 -6.72 -20.81
C HIS A 168 0.34 -7.08 -22.28
N GLU A 169 0.46 -8.36 -22.60
CA GLU A 169 -0.17 -8.92 -23.79
C GLU A 169 -1.62 -9.24 -23.46
N MET A 170 -2.55 -8.82 -24.34
CA MET A 170 -3.98 -9.02 -24.16
C MET A 170 -4.45 -10.38 -24.68
N TYR A 171 -5.67 -10.75 -24.33
CA TYR A 171 -6.38 -11.88 -24.93
C TYR A 171 -6.49 -11.73 -26.44
N THR A 172 -6.67 -12.85 -27.12
CA THR A 172 -6.87 -12.89 -28.56
C THR A 172 -8.03 -11.99 -28.99
N SER A 173 -7.76 -11.06 -29.89
CA SER A 173 -8.75 -10.12 -30.44
C SER A 173 -9.42 -10.67 -31.69
N ASP A 174 -10.39 -9.93 -32.26
CA ASP A 174 -11.18 -10.35 -33.43
C ASP A 174 -10.34 -10.61 -34.69
N ASP A 175 -9.12 -10.08 -34.77
CA ASP A 175 -8.16 -10.34 -35.86
C ASP A 175 -7.33 -11.62 -35.66
N GLY A 176 -7.53 -12.31 -34.52
CA GLY A 176 -6.84 -13.54 -34.17
C GLY A 176 -5.44 -13.35 -33.59
N LEU A 177 -5.09 -12.11 -33.19
CA LEU A 177 -3.79 -11.77 -32.60
C LEU A 177 -3.94 -11.37 -31.12
N ASN A 178 -2.89 -11.61 -30.37
CA ASN A 178 -2.71 -11.07 -29.03
C ASN A 178 -1.94 -9.75 -29.14
N HIS A 179 -2.59 -8.65 -28.80
CA HIS A 179 -1.98 -7.32 -28.86
C HIS A 179 -1.40 -6.92 -27.52
N GLN A 180 -0.26 -6.28 -27.53
CA GLN A 180 0.34 -5.70 -26.33
C GLN A 180 -0.25 -4.30 -26.07
N SER A 181 -0.46 -3.95 -24.82
CA SER A 181 -0.93 -2.62 -24.41
C SER A 181 -0.49 -2.26 -22.99
N ASN A 182 -0.80 -1.03 -22.61
CA ASN A 182 -0.61 -0.58 -21.23
C ASN A 182 -1.73 -1.02 -20.29
N VAL A 183 -1.38 -1.14 -19.01
CA VAL A 183 -2.30 -1.36 -17.90
C VAL A 183 -2.14 -0.24 -16.87
N MET A 184 -3.25 0.26 -16.35
CA MET A 184 -3.28 1.19 -15.23
C MET A 184 -4.07 0.59 -14.07
N ILE A 185 -3.50 0.59 -12.87
CA ILE A 185 -4.09 -0.02 -11.68
C ILE A 185 -4.10 1.01 -10.55
N ALA A 186 -5.23 1.08 -9.83
CA ALA A 186 -5.38 1.83 -8.58
C ALA A 186 -5.66 0.86 -7.43
N VAL A 187 -4.88 0.99 -6.34
CA VAL A 187 -4.99 0.16 -5.15
C VAL A 187 -5.15 1.05 -3.93
N ARG A 188 -6.19 0.82 -3.15
CA ARG A 188 -6.35 1.46 -1.84
C ARG A 188 -5.44 0.75 -0.83
N ILE A 189 -4.49 1.50 -0.26
CA ILE A 189 -3.42 0.94 0.57
C ILE A 189 -3.95 0.39 1.89
N SER A 190 -4.95 1.03 2.52
CA SER A 190 -5.42 0.65 3.86
C SER A 190 -5.92 -0.81 3.95
N ASP A 191 -6.53 -1.34 2.89
CA ASP A 191 -7.10 -2.68 2.83
C ASP A 191 -6.66 -3.49 1.60
N MET A 192 -5.68 -2.99 0.85
CA MET A 192 -5.16 -3.61 -0.38
C MET A 192 -6.25 -3.97 -1.40
N THR A 193 -7.28 -3.12 -1.51
CA THR A 193 -8.35 -3.30 -2.49
C THR A 193 -7.96 -2.68 -3.83
N VAL A 194 -8.03 -3.45 -4.92
CA VAL A 194 -7.97 -2.90 -6.28
C VAL A 194 -9.28 -2.16 -6.54
N THR A 195 -9.22 -0.84 -6.65
CA THR A 195 -10.40 0.01 -6.78
C THR A 195 -10.75 0.32 -8.23
N ASP A 196 -9.75 0.36 -9.10
CA ASP A 196 -9.94 0.52 -10.54
C ASP A 196 -8.81 -0.12 -11.36
N GLN A 197 -9.15 -0.48 -12.60
CA GLN A 197 -8.23 -1.15 -13.52
C GLN A 197 -8.59 -0.82 -14.98
N LEU A 198 -7.63 -0.27 -15.71
CA LEU A 198 -7.73 -0.02 -17.15
C LEU A 198 -6.82 -0.99 -17.92
N SER A 199 -7.40 -2.04 -18.50
CA SER A 199 -6.69 -3.15 -19.17
C SER A 199 -7.32 -3.57 -20.50
N LYS A 200 -8.20 -2.73 -21.10
CA LYS A 200 -8.96 -3.08 -22.30
C LYS A 200 -8.83 -2.03 -23.39
N VAL A 201 -8.86 -2.45 -24.65
CA VAL A 201 -8.80 -1.61 -25.86
C VAL A 201 -9.84 -0.47 -25.85
N TRP A 202 -11.03 -0.70 -25.31
CA TRP A 202 -12.11 0.31 -25.22
C TRP A 202 -11.75 1.51 -24.33
N ASN A 203 -10.64 1.44 -23.64
CA ASN A 203 -10.18 2.49 -22.74
C ASN A 203 -9.42 3.61 -23.48
N SER A 204 -9.60 3.77 -24.80
CA SER A 204 -8.94 4.82 -25.60
C SER A 204 -9.17 6.23 -25.06
N GLY A 205 -10.37 6.50 -24.49
CA GLY A 205 -10.65 7.76 -23.80
C GLY A 205 -10.02 7.89 -22.42
N TYR A 206 -9.34 6.84 -21.92
CA TYR A 206 -8.72 6.73 -20.60
C TYR A 206 -7.21 6.47 -20.67
N GLY A 207 -6.57 6.76 -21.79
CA GLY A 207 -5.12 6.64 -21.96
C GLY A 207 -4.66 5.26 -22.41
N TYR A 208 -5.46 4.56 -23.22
CA TYR A 208 -5.04 3.34 -23.90
C TYR A 208 -3.93 3.63 -24.93
N VAL A 209 -2.90 2.80 -24.89
CA VAL A 209 -1.79 2.81 -25.87
C VAL A 209 -1.60 1.38 -26.39
N SER A 210 -1.73 1.22 -27.70
CA SER A 210 -1.40 -0.03 -28.39
C SER A 210 0.09 -0.18 -28.55
N HIS A 211 0.63 -1.33 -28.18
CA HIS A 211 2.07 -1.58 -28.13
C HIS A 211 2.80 -0.50 -27.31
N SER A 212 2.55 -0.54 -26.00
CA SER A 212 3.13 0.39 -25.04
C SER A 212 4.37 -0.20 -24.37
N PHE A 213 5.46 0.54 -24.34
CA PHE A 213 6.76 0.01 -23.93
C PHE A 213 7.32 0.62 -22.66
N ASN A 214 7.66 1.88 -22.61
CA ASN A 214 8.22 2.53 -21.43
C ASN A 214 7.11 3.26 -20.68
N GLN A 215 6.63 2.69 -19.59
CA GLN A 215 5.56 3.24 -18.80
C GLN A 215 6.10 4.09 -17.64
N PHE A 216 5.44 5.23 -17.36
CA PHE A 216 5.65 6.03 -16.18
C PHE A 216 4.32 6.47 -15.61
N VAL A 217 4.27 6.64 -14.29
CA VAL A 217 3.18 7.25 -13.54
C VAL A 217 3.75 8.21 -12.52
N ARG A 218 3.11 9.39 -12.36
CA ARG A 218 3.46 10.41 -11.38
C ARG A 218 2.19 11.10 -10.87
N VAL A 219 2.27 11.61 -9.66
CA VAL A 219 1.22 12.43 -9.05
C VAL A 219 1.75 13.86 -8.88
N ASP A 220 1.05 14.83 -9.46
CA ASP A 220 1.33 16.26 -9.33
C ASP A 220 0.11 16.96 -8.71
N GLY A 221 0.13 17.18 -7.41
CA GLY A 221 -1.01 17.70 -6.66
C GLY A 221 -2.22 16.76 -6.71
N ASP A 222 -3.30 17.20 -7.34
CA ASP A 222 -4.54 16.44 -7.54
C ASP A 222 -4.60 15.70 -8.90
N THR A 223 -3.52 15.78 -9.66
CA THR A 223 -3.47 15.28 -11.04
C THR A 223 -2.60 14.04 -11.11
N LEU A 224 -3.16 12.96 -11.65
CA LEU A 224 -2.42 11.76 -12.02
C LEU A 224 -1.91 11.89 -13.45
N LEU A 225 -0.66 11.56 -13.67
CA LEU A 225 0.05 11.64 -14.94
C LEU A 225 0.56 10.28 -15.34
N ALA A 226 0.55 9.98 -16.64
CA ALA A 226 1.18 8.80 -17.19
C ALA A 226 1.92 9.12 -18.48
N VAL A 227 3.03 8.41 -18.72
CA VAL A 227 3.77 8.45 -19.98
C VAL A 227 3.86 7.03 -20.52
N ASP A 228 3.65 6.91 -21.82
CA ASP A 228 3.83 5.67 -22.55
C ASP A 228 4.57 5.96 -23.87
N HIS A 229 5.42 5.02 -24.25
CA HIS A 229 6.03 4.99 -25.57
C HIS A 229 5.25 4.01 -26.44
N GLY A 230 4.48 4.50 -27.39
CA GLY A 230 3.67 3.71 -28.32
C GLY A 230 4.21 3.70 -29.75
N ASP A 231 4.12 2.55 -30.43
CA ASP A 231 4.55 2.43 -31.83
C ASP A 231 3.39 2.44 -32.84
N TYR A 232 2.15 2.39 -32.35
CA TYR A 232 0.98 2.30 -33.24
C TYR A 232 -0.12 3.31 -32.92
N TYR A 233 -0.74 3.23 -31.74
CA TYR A 233 -1.81 4.14 -31.33
C TYR A 233 -1.68 4.55 -29.86
N PRO A 234 -1.33 5.80 -29.61
CA PRO A 234 -0.72 6.74 -30.54
C PRO A 234 0.73 6.31 -30.88
N ARG A 235 1.19 6.63 -32.10
CA ARG A 235 2.59 6.45 -32.47
C ARG A 235 3.39 7.65 -31.99
N SER A 236 3.74 7.63 -30.73
CA SER A 236 4.41 8.75 -30.06
C SER A 236 4.94 8.36 -28.69
N VAL A 237 5.76 9.23 -28.09
CA VAL A 237 5.87 9.31 -26.64
C VAL A 237 4.65 10.11 -26.15
N ALA A 238 3.67 9.43 -25.61
CA ALA A 238 2.39 10.00 -25.20
C ALA A 238 2.40 10.36 -23.71
N LEU A 239 2.03 11.59 -23.40
CA LEU A 239 1.81 12.08 -22.05
C LEU A 239 0.31 12.21 -21.78
N PHE A 240 -0.17 11.54 -20.76
CA PHE A 240 -1.56 11.55 -20.32
C PHE A 240 -1.73 12.31 -19.02
N ARG A 241 -2.82 13.07 -18.93
CA ARG A 241 -3.24 13.79 -17.74
C ARG A 241 -4.66 13.38 -17.34
N TYR A 242 -4.79 12.86 -16.12
CA TYR A 242 -6.05 12.48 -15.48
C TYR A 242 -6.35 13.53 -14.41
N PRO A 243 -7.14 14.57 -14.72
CA PRO A 243 -7.42 15.65 -13.77
C PRO A 243 -8.30 15.15 -12.62
N ASN A 244 -8.05 15.65 -11.43
CA ASN A 244 -8.78 15.30 -10.19
C ASN A 244 -8.81 13.79 -9.91
N SER A 245 -7.79 13.05 -10.31
CA SER A 245 -7.70 11.60 -10.12
C SER A 245 -6.71 11.19 -9.03
N ALA A 246 -5.85 12.10 -8.57
CA ALA A 246 -4.99 11.83 -7.42
C ALA A 246 -5.86 11.68 -6.16
N ASP A 247 -5.54 10.69 -5.32
CA ASP A 247 -6.33 10.25 -4.17
C ASP A 247 -7.77 9.78 -4.51
N SER A 248 -8.03 9.47 -5.78
CA SER A 248 -9.31 8.93 -6.24
C SER A 248 -9.26 7.41 -6.36
N GLU A 249 -10.36 6.76 -6.01
CA GLU A 249 -10.54 5.31 -6.15
C GLU A 249 -10.82 4.87 -7.59
N THR A 250 -11.10 5.82 -8.49
CA THR A 250 -11.44 5.54 -9.89
C THR A 250 -10.75 6.51 -10.83
N PHE A 251 -10.36 6.03 -12.02
CA PHE A 251 -9.87 6.87 -13.11
C PHE A 251 -11.06 7.58 -13.77
N SER A 252 -11.49 8.70 -13.21
CA SER A 252 -12.69 9.43 -13.67
C SER A 252 -12.37 10.40 -14.81
N GLY A 253 -13.28 10.49 -15.76
CA GLY A 253 -13.26 11.48 -16.82
C GLY A 253 -12.44 11.11 -18.06
N ARG A 254 -12.50 11.96 -19.07
CA ARG A 254 -11.66 11.84 -20.26
C ARG A 254 -10.25 12.28 -19.95
N THR A 255 -9.30 11.43 -20.26
CA THR A 255 -7.88 11.74 -20.22
C THR A 255 -7.54 12.79 -21.28
N ALA A 256 -6.82 13.83 -20.91
CA ALA A 256 -6.12 14.67 -21.87
C ALA A 256 -4.81 13.98 -22.27
N MET A 257 -4.46 14.03 -23.54
CA MET A 257 -3.26 13.43 -24.09
C MET A 257 -2.50 14.44 -24.92
N VAL A 258 -1.18 14.40 -24.82
CA VAL A 258 -0.21 15.13 -25.65
C VAL A 258 0.74 14.13 -26.29
N ASN A 259 0.98 14.27 -27.59
CA ASN A 259 2.06 13.58 -28.32
C ASN A 259 3.36 14.35 -28.09
N ALA A 260 4.00 14.10 -26.93
CA ALA A 260 5.18 14.87 -26.52
C ALA A 260 6.37 14.70 -27.47
N LEU A 261 6.52 13.52 -28.08
CA LEU A 261 7.41 13.26 -29.19
C LEU A 261 6.66 12.43 -30.25
N PRO A 262 6.09 13.02 -31.31
CA PRO A 262 5.53 12.28 -32.43
C PRO A 262 6.58 11.41 -33.10
N ILE A 263 6.24 10.15 -33.39
CA ILE A 263 7.14 9.20 -34.04
C ILE A 263 6.73 9.04 -35.49
N VAL A 264 7.67 9.29 -36.41
CA VAL A 264 7.42 9.21 -37.85
C VAL A 264 7.17 7.75 -38.27
N ASP A 265 6.18 7.53 -39.13
CA ASP A 265 5.88 6.22 -39.69
C ASP A 265 6.99 5.79 -40.66
N SER A 266 7.57 4.63 -40.43
CA SER A 266 8.61 4.09 -41.29
C SER A 266 8.01 3.01 -42.17
N THR A 267 8.14 3.18 -43.49
CA THR A 267 7.66 2.22 -44.48
C THR A 267 8.40 0.88 -44.48
N TYR A 268 9.47 0.74 -43.67
CA TYR A 268 10.34 -0.44 -43.67
C TYR A 268 10.40 -1.21 -42.35
N HIS A 269 10.00 -0.60 -41.22
CA HIS A 269 10.11 -1.22 -39.89
C HIS A 269 8.92 -0.82 -39.02
N TYR A 270 7.82 -1.50 -39.16
CA TYR A 270 6.55 -1.18 -38.49
C TYR A 270 6.65 -1.04 -36.95
N ASN A 271 7.56 -1.75 -36.31
CA ASN A 271 7.70 -1.79 -34.85
C ASN A 271 8.96 -1.05 -34.36
N ASP A 272 9.76 -0.49 -35.24
CA ASP A 272 10.97 0.24 -34.87
C ASP A 272 10.68 1.73 -34.76
N THR A 273 10.73 2.26 -33.55
CA THR A 273 10.50 3.69 -33.30
C THR A 273 11.81 4.48 -33.22
N GLY A 274 12.92 3.82 -32.98
CA GLY A 274 14.21 4.43 -32.68
C GLY A 274 14.27 5.23 -31.38
N VAL A 275 13.18 5.21 -30.60
CA VAL A 275 13.02 5.96 -29.34
C VAL A 275 13.25 5.05 -28.15
N SER A 276 13.91 5.57 -27.12
CA SER A 276 13.91 4.99 -25.78
C SER A 276 13.63 6.10 -24.77
N VAL A 277 12.68 5.86 -23.87
CA VAL A 277 12.32 6.80 -22.80
C VAL A 277 12.96 6.33 -21.51
N GLY A 278 13.74 7.18 -20.86
CA GLY A 278 14.48 6.80 -19.65
C GLY A 278 14.06 7.55 -18.39
N GLY A 279 13.27 8.64 -18.52
CA GLY A 279 12.84 9.41 -17.36
C GLY A 279 11.59 10.25 -17.59
N PHE A 280 10.82 10.43 -16.52
CA PHE A 280 9.67 11.33 -16.48
C PHE A 280 9.62 12.02 -15.13
N GLU A 281 9.65 13.36 -15.14
CA GLU A 281 9.54 14.20 -13.96
C GLU A 281 8.73 15.47 -14.25
N PHE A 282 8.54 16.33 -13.27
CA PHE A 282 7.86 17.61 -13.45
C PHE A 282 8.47 18.71 -12.58
N SER A 283 8.47 19.91 -13.14
CA SER A 283 8.83 21.17 -12.48
C SER A 283 7.59 21.86 -11.91
N SER A 284 7.75 23.09 -11.43
CA SER A 284 6.62 23.95 -11.07
C SER A 284 5.73 24.29 -12.28
N THR A 285 6.27 24.32 -13.50
CA THR A 285 5.60 24.81 -14.71
C THR A 285 5.49 23.81 -15.87
N HIS A 286 6.32 22.77 -15.91
CA HIS A 286 6.38 21.84 -17.04
C HIS A 286 6.40 20.37 -16.59
N TYR A 287 5.93 19.51 -17.48
CA TYR A 287 6.15 18.07 -17.48
C TYR A 287 7.32 17.75 -18.40
N LEU A 288 8.31 16.99 -17.89
CA LEU A 288 9.58 16.73 -18.56
C LEU A 288 9.76 15.24 -18.84
N ILE A 289 9.98 14.85 -20.09
CA ILE A 289 10.28 13.48 -20.47
C ILE A 289 11.66 13.44 -21.09
N ALA A 290 12.54 12.60 -20.55
CA ALA A 290 13.89 12.38 -21.05
C ALA A 290 13.98 11.09 -21.87
N GLY A 291 14.69 11.14 -22.97
CA GLY A 291 14.90 9.96 -23.79
C GLY A 291 16.06 10.13 -24.79
N CYS A 292 16.25 9.11 -25.59
CA CYS A 292 17.12 9.19 -26.78
C CYS A 292 16.38 8.72 -28.03
N SER A 293 16.62 9.41 -29.13
CA SER A 293 16.00 9.14 -30.42
C SER A 293 16.87 9.72 -31.54
N TYR A 294 16.66 9.22 -32.75
CA TYR A 294 17.05 10.00 -33.93
C TYR A 294 16.02 11.12 -34.15
N ASP A 295 16.41 12.11 -34.96
CA ASP A 295 15.50 13.18 -35.37
C ASP A 295 14.29 12.59 -36.11
N GLN A 296 13.09 12.84 -35.64
CA GLN A 296 11.84 12.30 -36.17
C GLN A 296 11.27 13.13 -37.34
N ILE A 297 12.06 14.07 -37.95
CA ILE A 297 11.54 14.98 -38.96
C ILE A 297 11.36 14.31 -40.34
N GLU A 298 12.19 13.31 -40.68
CA GLU A 298 12.10 12.60 -41.96
C GLU A 298 12.17 11.06 -41.72
N PRO A 299 11.46 10.26 -42.54
CA PRO A 299 11.60 8.81 -42.51
C PRO A 299 12.99 8.43 -43.05
N ALA A 300 14.01 8.64 -42.25
CA ALA A 300 15.37 8.28 -42.54
C ALA A 300 15.50 6.75 -42.65
N ASN A 301 16.54 6.30 -43.31
CA ASN A 301 16.97 4.92 -43.27
C ASN A 301 17.45 4.63 -41.84
N LEU A 302 16.53 4.20 -40.97
CA LEU A 302 16.70 4.05 -39.52
C LEU A 302 17.87 3.14 -39.12
N MET A 303 18.41 2.39 -40.05
CA MET A 303 19.52 1.46 -39.85
C MET A 303 20.88 2.16 -39.68
N ASN A 304 21.00 3.44 -40.03
CA ASN A 304 22.27 4.17 -40.06
C ASN A 304 22.21 5.53 -39.38
N VAL A 305 21.26 5.75 -38.47
CA VAL A 305 21.11 7.05 -37.81
C VAL A 305 21.49 6.94 -36.34
N HIS A 306 22.34 7.86 -35.89
CA HIS A 306 22.71 7.94 -34.46
C HIS A 306 21.58 8.59 -33.64
N ARG A 307 21.35 8.05 -32.46
CA ARG A 307 20.37 8.63 -31.53
C ARG A 307 21.00 9.79 -30.78
N ASN A 308 20.18 10.78 -30.51
CA ASN A 308 20.52 11.95 -29.72
C ASN A 308 19.68 11.99 -28.44
N ILE A 309 20.21 12.57 -27.38
CA ILE A 309 19.52 12.79 -26.13
C ILE A 309 18.54 13.95 -26.28
N PHE A 310 17.30 13.76 -25.87
CA PHE A 310 16.26 14.78 -25.89
C PHE A 310 15.55 14.92 -24.55
N ILE A 311 14.99 16.11 -24.33
CA ILE A 311 13.98 16.39 -23.30
C ILE A 311 12.75 16.97 -24.00
N THR A 312 11.57 16.40 -23.76
CA THR A 312 10.33 17.10 -24.08
C THR A 312 9.86 17.89 -22.86
N ALA A 313 9.39 19.12 -23.10
CA ALA A 313 8.88 20.01 -22.06
C ALA A 313 7.46 20.47 -22.42
N THR A 314 6.46 19.93 -21.73
CA THR A 314 5.05 20.25 -21.93
C THR A 314 4.58 21.21 -20.83
N PRO A 315 4.14 22.44 -21.15
CA PRO A 315 3.67 23.39 -20.15
C PRO A 315 2.40 22.88 -19.45
N LYS A 316 2.34 23.03 -18.13
CA LYS A 316 1.17 22.60 -17.32
C LYS A 316 -0.09 23.40 -17.61
N ASP A 317 0.06 24.69 -17.93
CA ASP A 317 -1.03 25.63 -18.25
C ASP A 317 -1.46 25.59 -19.71
N SER A 318 -0.64 25.00 -20.61
CA SER A 318 -0.93 24.81 -22.04
C SER A 318 -0.60 23.38 -22.46
N PHE A 319 -1.43 22.42 -22.03
CA PHE A 319 -1.25 21.00 -22.24
C PHE A 319 -1.69 20.57 -23.64
N THR A 320 -0.86 20.88 -24.65
CA THR A 320 -1.11 20.58 -26.07
C THR A 320 0.16 20.16 -26.78
N ASP A 321 0.02 19.48 -27.94
CA ASP A 321 1.15 19.08 -28.79
C ASP A 321 1.95 20.31 -29.27
N GLU A 322 1.22 21.38 -29.66
CA GLU A 322 1.85 22.59 -30.22
C GLU A 322 2.63 23.40 -29.17
N ALA A 323 2.24 23.30 -27.88
CA ALA A 323 2.94 24.00 -26.82
C ALA A 323 4.15 23.21 -26.29
N THR A 324 4.20 21.92 -26.58
CA THR A 324 5.30 21.05 -26.15
C THR A 324 6.56 21.37 -26.95
N GLN A 325 7.67 21.60 -26.25
CA GLN A 325 8.97 21.82 -26.82
C GLN A 325 9.85 20.58 -26.73
N ILE A 326 10.70 20.37 -27.75
CA ILE A 326 11.68 19.29 -27.74
C ILE A 326 13.06 19.93 -27.75
N HIS A 327 13.82 19.68 -26.69
CA HIS A 327 15.18 20.15 -26.50
C HIS A 327 16.15 19.00 -26.81
N TRP A 328 16.88 19.10 -27.92
CA TRP A 328 17.95 18.17 -28.21
C TRP A 328 19.21 18.60 -27.50
N LEU A 329 19.76 17.76 -26.62
CA LEU A 329 20.95 18.06 -25.83
C LEU A 329 22.24 17.61 -26.53
N THR A 330 22.14 16.64 -27.44
CA THR A 330 23.25 16.18 -28.28
C THR A 330 22.85 16.27 -29.76
N HIS A 331 23.84 16.34 -30.68
CA HIS A 331 23.62 16.52 -32.10
C HIS A 331 24.60 15.66 -32.93
N TYR A 332 24.57 14.34 -32.67
CA TYR A 332 25.40 13.39 -33.41
C TYR A 332 24.87 13.23 -34.82
N SER A 333 25.81 13.25 -35.80
CA SER A 333 25.55 13.02 -37.21
C SER A 333 25.88 11.58 -37.59
N GLN A 334 25.62 11.22 -38.84
CA GLN A 334 25.97 9.90 -39.39
C GLN A 334 27.51 9.65 -39.50
N GLU A 335 28.32 10.69 -39.36
CA GLU A 335 29.79 10.59 -39.41
C GLU A 335 30.36 10.30 -38.02
N ASP A 336 29.56 10.49 -36.96
CA ASP A 336 29.97 10.27 -35.58
C ASP A 336 29.71 8.80 -35.19
N ASP A 337 30.73 8.07 -34.80
CA ASP A 337 30.60 6.69 -34.30
C ASP A 337 30.22 6.70 -32.79
N VAL A 338 28.98 7.11 -32.50
CA VAL A 338 28.48 7.27 -31.11
C VAL A 338 27.25 6.43 -30.86
N THR A 339 27.31 5.66 -29.77
CA THR A 339 26.17 4.96 -29.21
C THR A 339 25.80 5.58 -27.85
N VAL A 340 24.55 6.00 -27.70
CA VAL A 340 24.04 6.56 -26.46
C VAL A 340 23.11 5.56 -25.75
N SER A 341 23.18 5.50 -24.42
CA SER A 341 22.20 4.77 -23.60
C SER A 341 20.94 5.60 -23.38
N PRO A 342 19.79 4.98 -23.03
CA PRO A 342 18.67 5.70 -22.46
C PRO A 342 19.12 6.51 -21.24
N PRO A 343 18.70 7.78 -21.11
CA PRO A 343 19.11 8.61 -19.98
C PRO A 343 18.32 8.30 -18.71
N HIS A 344 18.90 8.55 -17.54
CA HIS A 344 18.15 8.68 -16.28
C HIS A 344 17.90 10.15 -15.99
N LEU A 345 16.66 10.49 -15.64
CA LEU A 345 16.25 11.83 -15.19
C LEU A 345 15.92 11.77 -13.69
N LEU A 346 16.62 12.57 -12.91
CA LEU A 346 16.44 12.69 -11.47
C LEU A 346 16.05 14.11 -11.09
N LYS A 347 14.97 14.27 -10.34
CA LYS A 347 14.58 15.55 -9.78
C LYS A 347 15.44 15.88 -8.57
N LEU A 348 16.14 17.03 -8.61
CA LEU A 348 16.96 17.54 -7.51
C LEU A 348 16.16 18.42 -6.55
N ASP A 349 15.35 19.31 -7.11
CA ASP A 349 14.40 20.16 -6.40
C ASP A 349 13.20 20.52 -7.29
N THR A 350 12.43 21.53 -6.95
CA THR A 350 11.20 21.87 -7.69
C THR A 350 11.46 22.15 -9.17
N ASP A 351 12.57 22.85 -9.52
CA ASP A 351 12.85 23.35 -10.86
C ASP A 351 14.28 23.03 -11.35
N ARG A 352 14.97 22.10 -10.71
CA ARG A 352 16.28 21.61 -11.15
C ARG A 352 16.29 20.09 -11.25
N PHE A 353 16.95 19.59 -12.30
CA PHE A 353 17.03 18.17 -12.60
C PHE A 353 18.46 17.79 -12.97
N PHE A 354 18.79 16.53 -12.67
CA PHE A 354 20.03 15.90 -13.11
C PHE A 354 19.67 14.87 -14.18
N LEU A 355 20.39 14.93 -15.29
CA LEU A 355 20.27 13.97 -16.40
C LEU A 355 21.60 13.27 -16.60
N THR A 356 21.58 11.94 -16.75
CA THR A 356 22.80 11.16 -17.01
C THR A 356 22.55 10.06 -18.03
N TRP A 357 23.56 9.80 -18.88
CA TRP A 357 23.57 8.76 -19.91
C TRP A 357 25.00 8.30 -20.16
N THR A 358 25.20 7.31 -21.01
CA THR A 358 26.53 6.95 -21.52
C THR A 358 26.68 7.23 -23.01
N GLU A 359 27.88 7.63 -23.43
CA GLU A 359 28.33 7.79 -24.81
C GLU A 359 29.52 6.84 -25.04
N ASN A 360 29.34 5.82 -25.88
CA ASN A 360 30.34 4.76 -26.07
C ASN A 360 30.90 4.21 -24.73
N GLY A 361 30.01 3.98 -23.76
CA GLY A 361 30.38 3.52 -22.42
C GLY A 361 30.99 4.59 -21.51
N THR A 362 31.11 5.84 -21.96
CA THR A 362 31.60 6.95 -21.13
C THR A 362 30.42 7.67 -20.48
N LEU A 363 30.42 7.78 -19.15
CA LEU A 363 29.38 8.48 -18.42
C LEU A 363 29.35 9.97 -18.75
N LYS A 364 28.16 10.48 -19.07
CA LYS A 364 27.84 11.90 -19.25
C LYS A 364 26.74 12.32 -18.32
N TYR A 365 26.78 13.56 -17.87
CA TYR A 365 25.70 14.14 -17.10
C TYR A 365 25.61 15.66 -17.29
N CYS A 366 24.44 16.21 -17.00
CA CYS A 366 24.22 17.65 -16.99
C CYS A 366 23.11 18.01 -16.01
N LEU A 367 22.98 19.29 -15.73
CA LEU A 367 21.86 19.87 -15.02
C LEU A 367 20.87 20.48 -16.00
N LEU A 368 19.58 20.43 -15.65
CA LEU A 368 18.51 21.04 -16.42
C LEU A 368 17.70 21.96 -15.51
N ASP A 369 17.19 23.04 -16.09
CA ASP A 369 16.24 23.93 -15.44
C ASP A 369 14.80 23.39 -15.47
N GLY A 370 13.86 24.13 -14.86
CA GLY A 370 12.44 23.77 -14.81
C GLY A 370 11.72 23.71 -16.15
N ASN A 371 12.33 24.23 -17.22
CA ASN A 371 11.81 24.15 -18.58
C ASN A 371 12.47 23.02 -19.40
N GLY A 372 13.31 22.21 -18.77
CA GLY A 372 14.06 21.13 -19.43
C GLY A 372 15.24 21.61 -20.29
N GLN A 373 15.67 22.84 -20.13
CA GLN A 373 16.83 23.39 -20.84
C GLN A 373 18.12 23.10 -20.06
N LEU A 374 19.22 22.98 -20.81
CA LEU A 374 20.53 22.78 -20.23
C LEU A 374 20.92 23.95 -19.32
N ASP A 375 21.23 23.64 -18.07
CA ASP A 375 21.77 24.59 -17.07
C ASP A 375 23.27 24.30 -16.86
N GLY A 376 24.11 25.02 -17.60
CA GLY A 376 25.57 24.83 -17.62
C GLY A 376 26.04 24.00 -18.80
N GLU A 377 26.96 23.05 -18.57
CA GLU A 377 27.62 22.24 -19.59
C GLU A 377 27.39 20.75 -19.38
N ILE A 378 27.52 19.95 -20.46
CA ILE A 378 27.55 18.49 -20.35
C ILE A 378 28.92 18.09 -19.83
N THR A 379 28.94 17.38 -18.71
CA THR A 379 30.15 16.96 -18.02
C THR A 379 30.40 15.46 -18.23
N THR A 380 31.68 15.08 -18.30
CA THR A 380 32.08 13.68 -18.30
C THR A 380 32.33 13.22 -16.87
N GLY A 381 31.67 12.14 -16.46
CA GLY A 381 31.83 11.49 -15.16
C GLY A 381 32.60 10.15 -15.26
N GLU A 382 32.85 9.56 -14.10
CA GLU A 382 33.37 8.21 -13.96
C GLU A 382 32.24 7.24 -13.57
N GLY A 383 32.23 6.05 -14.15
CA GLY A 383 31.29 5.00 -13.83
C GLY A 383 30.44 4.53 -15.00
N ASP A 384 29.72 3.46 -14.77
CA ASP A 384 28.75 2.89 -15.70
C ASP A 384 27.33 3.15 -15.21
N LEU A 385 26.34 2.96 -16.10
CA LEU A 385 24.92 3.00 -15.76
C LEU A 385 24.31 1.61 -15.81
N SER A 386 23.29 1.43 -15.01
CA SER A 386 22.45 0.23 -14.96
C SER A 386 20.97 0.62 -15.04
N ASP A 387 20.07 -0.34 -14.87
CA ASP A 387 18.64 -0.05 -14.75
C ASP A 387 18.26 0.58 -13.37
N CYS A 388 19.20 0.65 -12.43
CA CYS A 388 19.03 1.36 -11.17
C CYS A 388 18.98 2.87 -11.40
N ALA A 389 17.81 3.46 -11.24
CA ALA A 389 17.68 4.91 -11.27
C ALA A 389 18.51 5.57 -10.15
N PRO A 390 19.29 6.64 -10.46
CA PRO A 390 20.01 7.40 -9.46
C PRO A 390 19.08 8.01 -8.41
N ILE A 391 19.56 8.15 -7.18
CA ILE A 391 18.88 8.84 -6.07
C ILE A 391 19.71 10.04 -5.60
N LEU A 392 19.01 11.05 -5.04
CA LEU A 392 19.65 12.20 -4.41
C LEU A 392 19.77 12.00 -2.90
N VAL A 393 20.98 12.09 -2.37
CA VAL A 393 21.24 12.04 -0.93
C VAL A 393 22.10 13.25 -0.53
N GLY A 394 21.45 14.26 0.01
CA GLY A 394 22.11 15.54 0.23
C GLY A 394 22.43 16.22 -1.11
N THR A 395 23.73 16.43 -1.39
CA THR A 395 24.21 16.96 -2.67
C THR A 395 24.73 15.86 -3.60
N ARG A 396 24.71 14.59 -3.15
CA ARG A 396 25.25 13.48 -3.91
C ARG A 396 24.16 12.77 -4.70
N VAL A 397 24.40 12.57 -5.99
CA VAL A 397 23.64 11.68 -6.85
C VAL A 397 24.30 10.31 -6.79
N ILE A 398 23.57 9.27 -6.40
CA ILE A 398 24.12 7.94 -6.10
C ILE A 398 23.31 6.88 -6.84
N TRP A 399 24.01 5.90 -7.40
CA TRP A 399 23.44 4.68 -8.01
C TRP A 399 24.39 3.51 -7.85
N TYR A 400 24.00 2.33 -8.28
CA TYR A 400 24.90 1.17 -8.30
C TYR A 400 24.80 0.40 -9.61
N VAL A 401 25.84 -0.32 -9.93
CA VAL A 401 25.95 -1.22 -11.07
C VAL A 401 26.44 -2.59 -10.62
N THR A 402 25.92 -3.63 -11.27
CA THR A 402 26.44 -4.99 -11.18
C THR A 402 26.65 -5.52 -12.59
N ASP A 403 27.82 -6.18 -12.80
CA ASP A 403 28.16 -6.89 -14.04
C ASP A 403 28.74 -8.25 -13.66
N SER A 404 27.86 -9.23 -13.42
CA SER A 404 28.22 -10.54 -12.88
C SER A 404 29.08 -10.41 -11.60
N SER A 405 28.80 -9.39 -10.81
CA SER A 405 29.58 -8.96 -9.65
C SER A 405 28.67 -8.57 -8.47
N THR A 406 29.29 -8.36 -7.31
CA THR A 406 28.66 -7.61 -6.21
C THR A 406 28.50 -6.13 -6.61
N PRO A 407 27.58 -5.37 -5.96
CA PRO A 407 27.31 -4.01 -6.36
C PRO A 407 28.53 -3.09 -6.22
N ILE A 408 28.71 -2.27 -7.24
CA ILE A 408 29.65 -1.15 -7.28
C ILE A 408 28.81 0.11 -7.22
N PHE A 409 29.01 0.90 -6.15
CA PHE A 409 28.30 2.17 -5.99
C PHE A 409 29.10 3.30 -6.63
N TYR A 410 28.40 4.18 -7.33
CA TYR A 410 28.93 5.39 -7.91
C TYR A 410 28.26 6.59 -7.30
N GLU A 411 28.99 7.71 -7.22
CA GLU A 411 28.45 8.95 -6.74
C GLU A 411 29.02 10.17 -7.50
N ILE A 412 28.18 11.17 -7.70
CA ILE A 412 28.54 12.50 -8.19
C ILE A 412 28.10 13.50 -7.15
N ASP A 413 29.03 14.23 -6.58
CA ASP A 413 28.72 15.36 -5.69
C ASP A 413 28.50 16.62 -6.53
N LEU A 414 27.28 17.15 -6.49
CA LEU A 414 26.88 18.34 -7.26
C LEU A 414 27.36 19.65 -6.60
N ASP A 415 27.83 19.58 -5.38
CA ASP A 415 28.40 20.70 -4.64
C ASP A 415 29.62 20.24 -3.83
N PRO A 416 30.78 20.05 -4.48
CA PRO A 416 31.96 19.42 -3.89
C PRO A 416 32.71 20.31 -2.88
N HIS A 417 32.14 21.46 -2.46
CA HIS A 417 32.76 22.28 -1.43
C HIS A 417 32.68 21.58 -0.06
N ALA A 418 33.69 21.83 0.78
CA ALA A 418 33.68 21.33 2.14
C ALA A 418 32.55 21.98 2.95
N HIS A 419 31.49 21.21 3.18
CA HIS A 419 30.36 21.67 3.98
C HIS A 419 30.75 21.92 5.45
N ASN A 420 30.43 23.08 5.94
CA ASN A 420 30.53 23.42 7.35
C ASN A 420 29.12 23.51 7.95
N TYR A 421 28.67 22.42 8.56
CA TYR A 421 27.32 22.32 9.09
C TYR A 421 27.19 22.92 10.49
N THR A 422 26.17 23.74 10.68
CA THR A 422 25.59 24.04 11.99
C THR A 422 24.41 23.10 12.21
N SER A 423 24.14 22.74 13.46
CA SER A 423 23.06 21.82 13.81
C SER A 423 22.01 22.50 14.69
N GLU A 424 20.74 22.22 14.42
CA GLU A 424 19.61 22.64 15.24
C GLU A 424 18.82 21.37 15.62
N VAL A 425 18.58 21.20 16.94
CA VAL A 425 17.85 20.03 17.46
C VAL A 425 16.37 20.40 17.59
N THR A 426 15.52 19.54 17.02
CA THR A 426 14.08 19.53 17.27
C THR A 426 13.78 18.37 18.21
N ASP A 427 13.38 18.68 19.43
CA ASP A 427 13.08 17.67 20.43
C ASP A 427 11.82 16.85 20.05
N ALA A 428 11.83 15.56 20.42
CA ALA A 428 10.66 14.71 20.25
C ALA A 428 9.50 15.21 21.12
N THR A 429 8.30 15.15 20.57
CA THR A 429 7.05 15.40 21.28
C THR A 429 6.36 14.07 21.61
N CYS A 430 5.18 14.11 22.22
CA CYS A 430 4.40 12.89 22.47
C CYS A 430 3.99 12.15 21.20
N THR A 431 3.84 12.85 20.08
CA THR A 431 3.28 12.31 18.83
C THR A 431 4.21 12.39 17.63
N THR A 432 5.31 13.13 17.76
CA THR A 432 6.28 13.30 16.68
C THR A 432 7.69 13.02 17.19
N GLY A 433 8.45 12.28 16.41
CA GLY A 433 9.85 12.02 16.69
C GLY A 433 10.69 13.29 16.65
N GLY A 434 11.78 13.30 17.42
CA GLY A 434 12.79 14.34 17.38
C GLY A 434 13.78 14.11 16.24
N PHE A 435 14.49 15.16 15.86
CA PHE A 435 15.55 15.10 14.85
C PHE A 435 16.52 16.28 14.98
N THR A 436 17.65 16.16 14.31
CA THR A 436 18.63 17.25 14.19
C THR A 436 18.68 17.71 12.74
N THR A 437 18.45 18.99 12.50
CA THR A 437 18.68 19.61 11.19
C THR A 437 20.10 20.14 11.12
N TYR A 438 20.84 19.71 10.11
CA TYR A 438 22.19 20.18 9.80
C TYR A 438 22.11 21.11 8.60
N THR A 439 22.59 22.36 8.75
CA THR A 439 22.60 23.36 7.67
C THR A 439 24.00 23.84 7.39
N CYS A 440 24.45 23.73 6.13
CA CYS A 440 25.75 24.26 5.71
C CYS A 440 25.74 25.80 5.72
N THR A 441 26.68 26.39 6.41
CA THR A 441 26.81 27.85 6.51
C THR A 441 27.28 28.51 5.21
N GLY A 442 27.85 27.73 4.27
CA GLY A 442 28.39 28.22 3.01
C GLY A 442 27.37 28.26 1.89
N CYS A 443 26.60 27.14 1.68
CA CYS A 443 25.66 26.99 0.56
C CYS A 443 24.19 26.89 0.98
N GLY A 444 23.89 26.79 2.29
CA GLY A 444 22.51 26.62 2.77
C GLY A 444 21.96 25.18 2.63
N HIS A 445 22.75 24.26 2.08
CA HIS A 445 22.34 22.84 2.02
C HIS A 445 21.99 22.35 3.42
N SER A 446 20.86 21.64 3.56
CA SER A 446 20.45 21.07 4.84
C SER A 446 19.97 19.63 4.71
N TYR A 447 20.21 18.85 5.76
CA TYR A 447 19.68 17.50 5.88
C TYR A 447 19.25 17.23 7.33
N VAL A 448 18.43 16.20 7.51
CA VAL A 448 17.94 15.79 8.84
C VAL A 448 18.62 14.48 9.24
N GLY A 449 19.21 14.48 10.43
CA GLY A 449 19.83 13.31 11.06
C GLY A 449 19.37 13.15 12.51
N ASN A 450 19.96 12.17 13.21
CA ASN A 450 19.69 11.88 14.63
C ASN A 450 18.20 11.81 14.96
N LYS A 451 17.43 11.12 14.13
CA LYS A 451 15.99 10.90 14.37
C LYS A 451 15.80 10.06 15.63
N THR A 452 14.82 10.45 16.43
CA THR A 452 14.36 9.70 17.61
C THR A 452 12.86 9.46 17.47
N ASP A 453 12.39 8.40 18.09
CA ASP A 453 10.96 8.10 18.12
C ASP A 453 10.17 9.16 18.90
N ALA A 454 8.86 9.21 18.68
CA ALA A 454 7.96 9.98 19.52
C ALA A 454 8.03 9.49 20.98
N LEU A 455 7.83 10.41 21.93
CA LEU A 455 7.95 10.08 23.35
C LEU A 455 6.74 9.32 23.90
N ASP A 456 5.68 9.17 23.11
CA ASP A 456 4.35 8.73 23.53
C ASP A 456 3.75 9.60 24.63
N HIS A 457 2.46 9.46 24.89
CA HIS A 457 1.80 10.17 25.97
C HIS A 457 2.09 9.52 27.33
N ALA A 458 2.58 10.30 28.29
CA ALA A 458 2.68 9.89 29.69
C ALA A 458 1.39 10.30 30.42
N TRP A 459 0.46 9.35 30.55
CA TRP A 459 -0.84 9.62 31.13
C TRP A 459 -0.82 9.59 32.66
N GLU A 460 -1.35 10.66 33.28
CA GLU A 460 -1.75 10.69 34.68
C GLU A 460 -3.27 10.94 34.73
N GLY A 461 -4.03 9.88 35.00
CA GLY A 461 -5.48 9.90 34.81
C GLY A 461 -5.88 10.13 33.36
N LEU A 462 -6.60 11.20 33.08
CA LEU A 462 -7.08 11.57 31.75
C LEU A 462 -6.20 12.62 31.04
N SER A 463 -5.13 13.08 31.64
CA SER A 463 -4.28 14.13 31.12
C SER A 463 -2.86 13.63 30.86
N CYS A 464 -2.26 14.06 29.76
CA CYS A 464 -0.86 13.78 29.52
C CYS A 464 0.01 14.75 30.33
N THR A 465 1.04 14.24 31.01
CA THR A 465 1.98 15.06 31.79
C THR A 465 3.00 15.80 30.95
N ARG A 466 3.15 15.41 29.66
CA ARG A 466 4.13 15.99 28.73
C ARG A 466 3.53 17.02 27.77
N CYS A 467 2.22 16.95 27.52
CA CYS A 467 1.53 17.87 26.62
C CYS A 467 0.10 18.14 27.13
N SER A 468 -0.68 18.93 26.40
CA SER A 468 -2.05 19.28 26.77
C SER A 468 -3.11 18.27 26.31
N ALA A 469 -2.70 17.10 25.84
CA ALA A 469 -3.65 16.09 25.38
C ALA A 469 -4.47 15.52 26.54
N HIS A 470 -5.74 15.31 26.28
CA HIS A 470 -6.69 14.62 27.15
C HIS A 470 -7.24 13.39 26.42
N ARG A 471 -7.56 12.33 27.20
CA ARG A 471 -8.29 11.16 26.73
C ARG A 471 -9.64 11.07 27.43
N ASP A 472 -10.63 10.50 26.77
CA ASP A 472 -12.01 10.43 27.29
C ASP A 472 -12.18 9.36 28.37
N HIS A 473 -11.22 8.43 28.52
CA HIS A 473 -11.22 7.35 29.48
C HIS A 473 -9.77 6.94 29.85
N PRO A 474 -9.58 6.24 31.02
CA PRO A 474 -8.24 5.87 31.47
C PRO A 474 -7.65 4.62 30.81
N PHE A 475 -8.41 3.88 29.97
CA PHE A 475 -8.03 2.57 29.47
C PHE A 475 -7.06 2.66 28.30
N GLU A 476 -5.95 1.94 28.37
CA GLU A 476 -4.91 1.90 27.34
C GLU A 476 -5.24 0.93 26.20
N ASP A 477 -6.11 -0.05 26.49
CA ASP A 477 -6.59 -1.08 25.56
C ASP A 477 -7.90 -0.72 24.85
N VAL A 478 -8.32 0.55 24.89
CA VAL A 478 -9.49 1.07 24.17
C VAL A 478 -9.01 2.20 23.24
N PRO A 479 -8.69 1.90 21.95
CA PRO A 479 -8.34 2.92 20.99
C PRO A 479 -9.47 3.92 20.76
N SER A 480 -9.14 5.20 20.59
CA SER A 480 -10.12 6.28 20.39
C SER A 480 -10.95 6.13 19.13
N ASP A 481 -10.44 5.42 18.13
CA ASP A 481 -11.08 5.11 16.84
C ASP A 481 -11.82 3.76 16.84
N SER A 482 -11.79 3.00 17.96
CA SER A 482 -12.51 1.73 18.04
C SER A 482 -14.02 1.92 18.01
N TRP A 483 -14.72 0.98 17.36
CA TRP A 483 -16.19 1.00 17.22
C TRP A 483 -16.95 0.98 18.56
N TYR A 484 -16.31 0.59 19.64
CA TYR A 484 -16.86 0.53 20.98
C TYR A 484 -16.42 1.69 21.89
N ASN A 485 -15.53 2.57 21.46
CA ASN A 485 -15.00 3.66 22.29
C ASN A 485 -16.11 4.50 22.94
N SER A 486 -17.05 5.01 22.16
CA SER A 486 -18.16 5.82 22.67
C SER A 486 -19.02 5.07 23.69
N SER A 487 -19.19 3.75 23.49
CA SER A 487 -19.93 2.90 24.42
C SER A 487 -19.20 2.71 25.75
N VAL A 488 -17.86 2.59 25.71
CA VAL A 488 -17.03 2.50 26.92
C VAL A 488 -17.03 3.82 27.67
N VAL A 489 -16.85 4.96 26.99
CA VAL A 489 -16.94 6.30 27.60
C VAL A 489 -18.28 6.50 28.30
N TRP A 490 -19.38 6.15 27.63
CA TRP A 490 -20.71 6.21 28.21
C TRP A 490 -20.83 5.30 29.44
N ALA A 491 -20.38 4.05 29.36
CA ALA A 491 -20.47 3.10 30.44
C ALA A 491 -19.67 3.54 31.68
N ILE A 492 -18.52 4.22 31.49
CA ILE A 492 -17.77 4.86 32.59
C ILE A 492 -18.57 6.02 33.16
N SER A 493 -19.11 6.90 32.34
CA SER A 493 -19.86 8.09 32.78
C SER A 493 -21.11 7.74 33.58
N LYS A 494 -21.67 6.54 33.36
CA LYS A 494 -22.82 5.97 34.07
C LYS A 494 -22.45 5.03 35.22
N ASN A 495 -21.16 4.92 35.56
CA ASN A 495 -20.65 3.99 36.57
C ASN A 495 -21.01 2.51 36.32
N ILE A 496 -21.27 2.13 35.06
CA ILE A 496 -21.60 0.75 34.68
C ILE A 496 -20.34 -0.12 34.75
N THR A 497 -19.20 0.45 34.31
CA THR A 497 -17.90 -0.21 34.35
C THR A 497 -16.82 0.70 34.93
N GLN A 498 -15.82 0.08 35.56
CA GLN A 498 -14.58 0.73 36.03
C GLN A 498 -13.35 0.05 35.40
N GLY A 499 -13.56 -0.78 34.36
CA GLY A 499 -12.52 -1.61 33.77
C GLY A 499 -12.28 -2.91 34.53
N THR A 500 -11.29 -3.66 34.12
CA THR A 500 -10.71 -4.81 34.80
C THR A 500 -9.55 -4.39 35.73
N SER A 501 -8.96 -3.23 35.42
CA SER A 501 -8.00 -2.51 36.25
C SER A 501 -8.20 -0.99 36.09
N SER A 502 -7.34 -0.19 36.72
CA SER A 502 -7.36 1.28 36.58
C SER A 502 -7.00 1.76 35.15
N SER A 503 -6.36 0.92 34.33
CA SER A 503 -5.92 1.26 32.97
C SER A 503 -6.32 0.25 31.90
N THR A 504 -7.11 -0.77 32.25
CA THR A 504 -7.49 -1.85 31.34
C THR A 504 -9.00 -2.06 31.37
N PHE A 505 -9.62 -2.08 30.22
CA PHE A 505 -11.04 -2.42 30.01
C PHE A 505 -11.23 -3.89 29.63
N ALA A 506 -10.28 -4.47 28.91
CA ALA A 506 -10.30 -5.81 28.33
C ALA A 506 -11.48 -6.01 27.33
N PRO A 507 -11.53 -5.27 26.22
CA PRO A 507 -12.68 -5.22 25.31
C PRO A 507 -13.05 -6.57 24.70
N ASP A 508 -12.05 -7.42 24.45
CA ASP A 508 -12.21 -8.73 23.81
C ASP A 508 -12.45 -9.89 24.79
N GLU A 509 -12.33 -9.64 26.08
CA GLU A 509 -12.64 -10.66 27.08
C GLU A 509 -14.13 -11.02 27.09
N THR A 510 -14.44 -12.31 27.11
CA THR A 510 -15.80 -12.83 27.26
C THR A 510 -16.35 -12.51 28.65
N CYS A 511 -17.58 -12.01 28.71
CA CYS A 511 -18.26 -11.76 29.97
C CYS A 511 -18.96 -13.01 30.49
N THR A 512 -18.83 -13.22 31.80
CA THR A 512 -19.67 -14.20 32.50
C THR A 512 -21.09 -13.67 32.69
N ARG A 513 -22.02 -14.57 32.94
CA ARG A 513 -23.42 -14.21 33.22
C ARG A 513 -23.54 -13.26 34.42
N ALA A 514 -22.71 -13.46 35.46
CA ALA A 514 -22.66 -12.57 36.63
C ALA A 514 -22.22 -11.15 36.23
N GLN A 515 -21.23 -11.02 35.38
CA GLN A 515 -20.76 -9.72 34.89
C GLN A 515 -21.84 -9.00 34.05
N VAL A 516 -22.51 -9.71 33.13
CA VAL A 516 -23.57 -9.14 32.29
C VAL A 516 -24.74 -8.61 33.13
N VAL A 517 -25.22 -9.41 34.07
CA VAL A 517 -26.32 -8.99 34.97
C VAL A 517 -25.89 -7.81 35.83
N THR A 518 -24.62 -7.76 36.26
CA THR A 518 -24.11 -6.63 37.03
C THR A 518 -24.03 -5.35 36.19
N PHE A 519 -23.63 -5.43 34.93
CA PHE A 519 -23.64 -4.26 34.04
C PHE A 519 -25.08 -3.75 33.83
N LEU A 520 -26.04 -4.65 33.66
CA LEU A 520 -27.45 -4.31 33.51
C LEU A 520 -28.01 -3.68 34.80
N TRP A 521 -27.72 -4.25 35.96
CA TRP A 521 -28.12 -3.71 37.25
C TRP A 521 -27.54 -2.32 37.52
N ARG A 522 -26.27 -2.13 37.20
CA ARG A 522 -25.62 -0.81 37.31
C ARG A 522 -26.23 0.20 36.36
N SER A 523 -26.61 -0.20 35.15
CA SER A 523 -27.27 0.68 34.18
C SER A 523 -28.68 1.09 34.61
N ALA A 524 -29.30 0.35 35.55
CA ALA A 524 -30.56 0.67 36.19
C ALA A 524 -30.39 1.43 37.52
N ASP A 525 -29.25 2.08 37.77
CA ASP A 525 -28.91 2.83 38.98
C ASP A 525 -28.85 1.97 40.26
N GLN A 526 -28.47 0.69 40.14
CA GLN A 526 -28.19 -0.23 41.24
C GLN A 526 -29.32 -0.33 42.26
N PRO A 527 -30.56 -0.64 41.86
CA PRO A 527 -31.68 -0.73 42.78
C PRO A 527 -31.48 -1.92 43.77
N ALA A 528 -31.70 -1.65 45.05
CA ALA A 528 -31.59 -2.70 46.07
C ALA A 528 -32.66 -3.77 45.84
N PRO A 529 -32.33 -5.07 45.94
CA PRO A 529 -33.32 -6.13 45.88
C PRO A 529 -34.30 -6.02 47.05
N SER A 530 -35.58 -6.29 46.82
CA SER A 530 -36.65 -6.05 47.79
C SER A 530 -36.90 -7.22 48.75
N THR A 531 -36.66 -8.46 48.31
CA THR A 531 -36.98 -9.66 49.09
C THR A 531 -35.78 -10.32 49.75
N GLY A 532 -34.59 -10.17 49.18
CA GLY A 532 -33.38 -10.84 49.67
C GLY A 532 -33.39 -12.38 49.54
N GLU A 533 -34.43 -12.96 48.90
CA GLU A 533 -34.50 -14.40 48.70
C GLU A 533 -33.56 -14.83 47.56
N ASN A 534 -32.61 -15.69 47.90
CA ASN A 534 -31.67 -16.23 46.92
C ASN A 534 -32.07 -17.65 46.50
N PRO A 535 -32.53 -17.85 45.25
CA PRO A 535 -32.94 -19.17 44.78
C PRO A 535 -31.75 -20.02 44.28
N PHE A 536 -30.51 -19.47 44.27
CA PHE A 536 -29.35 -20.10 43.62
C PHE A 536 -28.31 -20.59 44.63
N SER A 537 -27.87 -21.82 44.44
CA SER A 537 -26.87 -22.46 45.31
C SER A 537 -25.44 -22.02 45.03
N ASP A 538 -25.18 -21.45 43.82
CA ASP A 538 -23.89 -20.96 43.32
C ASP A 538 -23.74 -19.43 43.48
N VAL A 539 -24.64 -18.75 44.19
CA VAL A 539 -24.58 -17.32 44.49
C VAL A 539 -24.55 -17.13 46.01
N LYS A 540 -23.54 -16.45 46.53
CA LYS A 540 -23.34 -16.22 47.95
C LYS A 540 -23.48 -14.75 48.29
N GLU A 541 -23.90 -14.44 49.53
CA GLU A 541 -24.00 -13.05 50.03
C GLU A 541 -22.66 -12.27 49.95
N THR A 542 -21.54 -12.99 49.94
CA THR A 542 -20.19 -12.41 49.83
C THR A 542 -19.76 -12.10 48.42
N ASP A 543 -20.51 -12.52 47.42
CA ASP A 543 -20.15 -12.34 46.01
C ASP A 543 -20.44 -10.90 45.58
N TRP A 544 -19.55 -10.32 44.85
CA TRP A 544 -19.64 -8.93 44.38
C TRP A 544 -20.85 -8.67 43.46
N PHE A 545 -21.43 -9.70 42.90
CA PHE A 545 -22.59 -9.68 42.00
C PHE A 545 -23.90 -10.08 42.73
N TYR A 546 -23.85 -10.35 44.02
CA TYR A 546 -25.00 -10.88 44.78
C TYR A 546 -26.27 -10.05 44.59
N GLU A 547 -26.23 -8.76 44.91
CA GLU A 547 -27.37 -7.86 44.78
C GLU A 547 -27.87 -7.75 43.33
N ALA A 548 -26.97 -7.73 42.35
CA ALA A 548 -27.32 -7.68 40.94
C ALA A 548 -28.10 -8.92 40.49
N VAL A 549 -27.69 -10.11 40.96
CA VAL A 549 -28.38 -11.36 40.64
C VAL A 549 -29.76 -11.43 41.30
N LEU A 550 -29.90 -11.06 42.57
CA LEU A 550 -31.18 -11.02 43.22
C LEU A 550 -32.15 -10.04 42.57
N TRP A 551 -31.68 -8.82 42.27
CA TRP A 551 -32.48 -7.84 41.51
C TRP A 551 -32.94 -8.40 40.16
N ALA A 552 -32.07 -9.10 39.44
CA ALA A 552 -32.42 -9.65 38.13
C ALA A 552 -33.48 -10.77 38.23
N VAL A 553 -33.48 -11.56 39.33
CA VAL A 553 -34.53 -12.55 39.60
C VAL A 553 -35.86 -11.88 39.94
N GLU A 554 -35.86 -10.94 40.87
CA GLU A 554 -37.07 -10.19 41.26
C GLU A 554 -37.76 -9.49 40.11
N ASN A 555 -36.98 -8.99 39.14
CA ASN A 555 -37.49 -8.34 37.95
C ASN A 555 -37.74 -9.30 36.78
N ASN A 556 -37.70 -10.61 37.00
CA ASN A 556 -37.90 -11.66 36.00
C ASN A 556 -36.94 -11.57 34.81
N ILE A 557 -35.76 -10.96 34.99
CA ILE A 557 -34.72 -10.85 33.93
C ILE A 557 -34.05 -12.21 33.74
N THR A 558 -33.86 -12.95 34.82
CA THR A 558 -33.28 -14.30 34.76
C THR A 558 -34.03 -15.29 35.68
N VAL A 559 -33.99 -16.55 35.30
CA VAL A 559 -34.46 -17.69 36.11
C VAL A 559 -33.32 -18.68 36.40
N GLY A 560 -32.07 -18.29 36.10
CA GLY A 560 -30.90 -19.16 36.18
C GLY A 560 -30.77 -20.10 34.98
N ILE A 561 -29.94 -21.15 35.19
CA ILE A 561 -29.63 -22.17 34.18
C ILE A 561 -30.31 -23.52 34.49
N GLY A 562 -31.16 -23.56 35.51
CA GLY A 562 -31.81 -24.77 36.02
C GLY A 562 -31.04 -25.41 37.18
N GLY A 563 -31.71 -26.38 37.85
CA GLY A 563 -31.12 -27.08 38.99
C GLY A 563 -30.78 -26.22 40.20
N GLY A 564 -31.42 -25.04 40.36
CA GLY A 564 -31.12 -24.11 41.44
C GLY A 564 -29.76 -23.42 41.31
N ARG A 565 -29.30 -23.23 40.08
CA ARG A 565 -28.02 -22.54 39.77
C ARG A 565 -28.25 -21.32 38.85
N PHE A 566 -27.48 -20.27 39.11
CA PHE A 566 -27.43 -19.08 38.25
C PHE A 566 -26.46 -19.26 37.09
N GLY A 567 -25.35 -19.99 37.28
CA GLY A 567 -24.24 -20.12 36.32
C GLY A 567 -23.31 -18.90 36.33
N THR A 568 -22.77 -18.56 37.50
CA THR A 568 -22.04 -17.32 37.77
C THR A 568 -20.83 -17.13 36.87
N GLU A 569 -20.08 -18.20 36.65
CA GLU A 569 -18.86 -18.22 35.84
C GLU A 569 -19.09 -18.65 34.37
N ASP A 570 -20.31 -19.05 34.03
CA ASP A 570 -20.61 -19.47 32.68
C ASP A 570 -20.54 -18.28 31.72
N PRO A 571 -19.90 -18.41 30.54
CA PRO A 571 -19.92 -17.38 29.51
C PRO A 571 -21.34 -17.00 29.11
N CYS A 572 -21.61 -15.72 28.91
CA CYS A 572 -22.92 -15.26 28.50
C CYS A 572 -23.00 -15.18 26.96
N THR A 573 -23.94 -15.94 26.38
CA THR A 573 -24.12 -15.94 24.92
C THR A 573 -24.88 -14.70 24.45
N ARG A 574 -24.75 -14.39 23.14
CA ARG A 574 -25.45 -13.26 22.50
C ARG A 574 -26.97 -13.37 22.63
N ALA A 575 -27.53 -14.60 22.51
CA ALA A 575 -28.95 -14.85 22.75
C ALA A 575 -29.37 -14.56 24.21
N GLN A 576 -28.54 -14.92 25.18
CA GLN A 576 -28.80 -14.64 26.58
C GLN A 576 -28.77 -13.14 26.89
N VAL A 577 -27.78 -12.41 26.34
CA VAL A 577 -27.71 -10.95 26.51
C VAL A 577 -28.94 -10.26 25.92
N ALA A 578 -29.33 -10.59 24.69
CA ALA A 578 -30.53 -10.06 24.06
C ALA A 578 -31.78 -10.36 24.91
N THR A 579 -31.86 -11.57 25.48
CA THR A 579 -32.97 -11.97 26.35
C THR A 579 -32.99 -11.21 27.67
N PHE A 580 -31.84 -10.95 28.30
CA PHE A 580 -31.77 -10.16 29.53
C PHE A 580 -32.22 -8.71 29.28
N LEU A 581 -31.76 -8.10 28.21
CA LEU A 581 -32.18 -6.75 27.81
C LEU A 581 -33.69 -6.68 27.51
N TRP A 582 -34.21 -7.61 26.73
CA TRP A 582 -35.62 -7.68 26.40
C TRP A 582 -36.52 -7.86 27.63
N ARG A 583 -36.11 -8.72 28.56
CA ARG A 583 -36.82 -8.93 29.82
C ARG A 583 -36.75 -7.69 30.71
N SER A 584 -35.59 -7.02 30.77
CA SER A 584 -35.46 -5.77 31.52
C SER A 584 -36.31 -4.64 30.96
N ALA A 585 -36.61 -4.68 29.65
CA ALA A 585 -37.54 -3.78 28.99
C ALA A 585 -39.03 -4.12 29.22
N GLY A 586 -39.34 -5.16 29.98
CA GLY A 586 -40.73 -5.60 30.25
C GLY A 586 -41.30 -6.52 29.17
N GLN A 587 -40.45 -7.17 28.38
CA GLN A 587 -40.81 -8.14 27.33
C GLN A 587 -41.71 -7.57 26.24
N PRO A 588 -41.34 -6.46 25.63
CA PRO A 588 -42.16 -5.83 24.59
C PRO A 588 -42.26 -6.70 23.33
N ASP A 589 -43.42 -6.65 22.68
CA ASP A 589 -43.59 -7.26 21.36
C ASP A 589 -42.71 -6.57 20.31
N HIS A 590 -42.35 -7.30 19.27
CA HIS A 590 -41.69 -6.73 18.06
C HIS A 590 -42.67 -6.61 16.91
N SER A 591 -42.45 -5.63 16.02
CA SER A 591 -43.34 -5.37 14.87
C SER A 591 -42.78 -5.92 13.54
N ILE A 592 -41.59 -6.50 13.56
CA ILE A 592 -40.90 -6.99 12.35
C ILE A 592 -41.68 -8.16 11.73
N ALA A 593 -42.07 -8.00 10.46
CA ALA A 593 -42.68 -9.04 9.66
C ALA A 593 -41.58 -9.89 8.99
N GLY A 594 -41.19 -10.96 9.66
CA GLY A 594 -40.17 -11.91 9.15
C GLY A 594 -38.87 -11.86 9.96
N ASN A 595 -38.11 -12.93 9.88
CA ASN A 595 -36.83 -13.08 10.56
C ASN A 595 -35.69 -12.69 9.62
N PRO A 596 -34.88 -11.64 9.90
CA PRO A 596 -33.74 -11.26 9.08
C PRO A 596 -32.52 -12.21 9.24
N PHE A 597 -32.53 -13.08 10.26
CA PHE A 597 -31.42 -13.97 10.58
C PHE A 597 -31.75 -15.43 10.25
N ILE A 598 -30.81 -16.10 9.59
CA ILE A 598 -30.98 -17.48 9.14
C ILE A 598 -30.64 -18.52 10.21
N ASP A 599 -30.03 -18.10 11.31
CA ASP A 599 -29.46 -18.93 12.37
C ASP A 599 -30.25 -18.88 13.69
N LEU A 600 -31.45 -18.28 13.72
CA LEU A 600 -32.32 -18.31 14.91
C LEU A 600 -33.16 -19.60 14.90
N ALA A 601 -32.80 -20.55 15.75
CA ALA A 601 -33.39 -21.90 15.77
C ALA A 601 -34.28 -22.19 16.97
N GLU A 602 -34.11 -21.49 18.10
CA GLU A 602 -34.83 -21.80 19.36
C GLU A 602 -35.82 -20.70 19.75
N ASP A 603 -37.04 -21.09 20.06
CA ASP A 603 -38.17 -20.18 20.37
C ASP A 603 -37.91 -19.18 21.49
N TRP A 604 -37.09 -19.54 22.50
CA TRP A 604 -36.91 -18.73 23.71
C TRP A 604 -36.15 -17.41 23.47
N TYR A 605 -35.33 -17.32 22.40
CA TYR A 605 -34.59 -16.10 22.10
C TYR A 605 -35.01 -15.42 20.81
N VAL A 606 -35.87 -16.01 19.99
CA VAL A 606 -36.28 -15.41 18.73
C VAL A 606 -36.94 -14.05 18.93
N ALA A 607 -37.96 -13.94 19.81
CA ALA A 607 -38.60 -12.65 20.10
C ALA A 607 -37.65 -11.61 20.70
N PRO A 608 -36.81 -11.95 21.73
CA PRO A 608 -35.76 -11.07 22.22
C PRO A 608 -34.80 -10.53 21.15
N VAL A 609 -34.34 -11.39 20.25
CA VAL A 609 -33.38 -10.99 19.19
C VAL A 609 -34.04 -10.09 18.17
N LEU A 610 -35.26 -10.41 17.73
CA LEU A 610 -36.01 -9.57 16.78
C LEU A 610 -36.34 -8.21 17.38
N TRP A 611 -36.72 -8.14 18.65
CA TRP A 611 -36.90 -6.88 19.36
C TRP A 611 -35.61 -6.07 19.44
N ALA A 612 -34.48 -6.71 19.77
CA ALA A 612 -33.19 -6.05 19.84
C ALA A 612 -32.72 -5.54 18.46
N PHE A 613 -33.02 -6.26 17.39
CA PHE A 613 -32.76 -5.81 16.02
C PHE A 613 -33.65 -4.62 15.63
N GLU A 614 -34.96 -4.67 15.89
CA GLU A 614 -35.90 -3.58 15.63
C GLU A 614 -35.46 -2.28 16.31
N ASN A 615 -35.01 -2.39 17.57
CA ASN A 615 -34.55 -1.24 18.35
C ASN A 615 -33.08 -0.88 18.08
N ARG A 616 -32.46 -1.45 17.07
CA ARG A 616 -31.06 -1.19 16.64
C ARG A 616 -30.01 -1.47 17.74
N ILE A 617 -30.36 -2.28 18.72
CA ILE A 617 -29.43 -2.75 19.77
C ILE A 617 -28.38 -3.69 19.16
N THR A 618 -28.82 -4.53 18.20
CA THR A 618 -27.96 -5.40 17.41
C THR A 618 -28.20 -5.22 15.91
N GLN A 619 -27.17 -5.56 15.11
CA GLN A 619 -27.24 -5.62 13.63
C GLN A 619 -26.83 -7.01 13.12
N GLY A 620 -26.68 -7.99 14.01
CA GLY A 620 -26.10 -9.30 13.72
C GLY A 620 -24.67 -9.42 14.22
N ASP A 621 -23.92 -10.35 13.66
CA ASP A 621 -22.52 -10.64 14.04
C ASP A 621 -21.49 -10.16 13.02
N GLY A 622 -21.94 -9.41 11.99
CA GLY A 622 -21.09 -8.93 10.91
C GLY A 622 -21.05 -9.85 9.68
N ALA A 623 -21.52 -11.11 9.81
CA ALA A 623 -21.72 -11.98 8.65
C ALA A 623 -23.12 -11.78 8.04
N ALA A 624 -23.29 -12.14 6.76
CA ALA A 624 -24.54 -11.90 6.05
C ALA A 624 -25.71 -12.67 6.67
N ASN A 625 -26.68 -11.95 7.24
CA ASN A 625 -27.92 -12.48 7.79
C ASN A 625 -27.76 -13.47 8.95
N THR A 626 -26.73 -13.35 9.78
CA THR A 626 -26.53 -14.15 10.98
C THR A 626 -26.54 -13.30 12.25
N PHE A 627 -27.02 -13.85 13.35
CA PHE A 627 -26.98 -13.28 14.68
C PHE A 627 -25.92 -13.93 15.58
N ASN A 628 -25.59 -15.20 15.32
CA ASN A 628 -24.71 -16.05 16.11
C ASN A 628 -25.21 -16.18 17.57
N PRO A 629 -26.39 -16.80 17.79
CA PRO A 629 -27.05 -16.83 19.11
C PRO A 629 -26.20 -17.49 20.20
N ASP A 630 -25.43 -18.50 19.87
CA ASP A 630 -24.55 -19.23 20.78
C ASP A 630 -23.17 -18.60 20.97
N GLY A 631 -22.85 -17.58 20.19
CA GLY A 631 -21.58 -16.86 20.30
C GLY A 631 -21.48 -16.16 21.65
N GLU A 632 -20.33 -16.29 22.31
CA GLU A 632 -20.04 -15.63 23.58
C GLU A 632 -19.89 -14.12 23.36
N CYS A 633 -20.47 -13.32 24.28
CA CYS A 633 -20.37 -11.87 24.20
C CYS A 633 -19.12 -11.33 24.89
N THR A 634 -18.38 -10.49 24.18
CA THR A 634 -17.24 -9.78 24.76
C THR A 634 -17.70 -8.55 25.55
N ARG A 635 -16.81 -8.02 26.39
CA ARG A 635 -17.09 -6.82 27.22
C ARG A 635 -17.44 -5.61 26.34
N ALA A 636 -16.73 -5.41 25.22
CA ALA A 636 -17.03 -4.36 24.25
C ALA A 636 -18.44 -4.50 23.66
N GLN A 637 -18.84 -5.72 23.32
CA GLN A 637 -20.19 -6.00 22.78
C GLN A 637 -21.29 -5.72 23.82
N ILE A 638 -21.07 -6.13 25.06
CA ILE A 638 -22.05 -5.91 26.13
C ILE A 638 -22.30 -4.42 26.39
N VAL A 639 -21.23 -3.64 26.62
CA VAL A 639 -21.40 -2.19 26.83
C VAL A 639 -21.99 -1.48 25.62
N THR A 640 -21.74 -2.00 24.41
CA THR A 640 -22.35 -1.45 23.18
C THR A 640 -23.83 -1.78 23.09
N PHE A 641 -24.26 -2.97 23.47
CA PHE A 641 -25.68 -3.30 23.54
C PHE A 641 -26.41 -2.43 24.56
N LEU A 642 -25.83 -2.23 25.74
CA LEU A 642 -26.38 -1.33 26.76
C LEU A 642 -26.42 0.12 26.29
N TYR A 643 -25.37 0.61 25.67
CA TYR A 643 -25.30 1.96 25.11
C TYR A 643 -26.39 2.20 24.04
N ARG A 644 -26.56 1.23 23.14
CA ARG A 644 -27.59 1.33 22.09
C ARG A 644 -29.03 1.23 22.63
N TYR A 645 -29.19 0.61 23.78
CA TYR A 645 -30.50 0.47 24.43
C TYR A 645 -30.85 1.66 25.32
N MET A 646 -29.89 2.24 26.04
CA MET A 646 -30.12 3.23 27.10
C MET A 646 -29.34 4.54 26.91
N GLY A 647 -28.40 4.62 25.95
CA GLY A 647 -27.48 5.73 25.71
C GLY A 647 -27.98 6.88 24.85
#